data_fc1d4cccea29fd997251ac45b4725db5
#
_entry.id   fc1d4cccea29fd997251ac45b4725db5
#
_cell.length_a   1.000
_cell.length_b   1.000
_cell.length_c   1.000
_cell.angle_alpha   90.00
_cell.angle_beta   90.00
_cell.angle_gamma   90.00
#
_symmetry.space_group_name_H-M   'P 1'
#
loop_
_entity.id
_entity.type
_entity.pdbx_description
1 polymer ?
#
loop_
_entity_poly.entity_id
_entity_poly.type
_entity_poly.pdbx_seq_one_letter_code
_entity_poly.pdbx_strand_id
1 'polypeptide(L)'
;MKKFLSLVLALVMTMSLVTVSAGAKDFSDDDSITYQEAVDVISEIGVVDGYTGGDFKPTDVLTRGAAAKIICNLILGPTTASALSASSAPFKDVPVSNTFAGYITYCAQEKIINGYPDGTFRPTGTLTGNAFMKMLLGALGYDSAVEKYTGPNWSVAVIKQAAGIGLDDGNDEFVGSKAVTREEAALYAFNMLQATMVEYDAKTSVDINGATVTIAGDKAKEIENTSRTDGYIDDDNKMQFAERYFTDLRLTTDTTDDFGRPANTWRFKGVEVGTFAKTADATYTADVKLGQIYSDLGMSDKDEAAPVFVDGVEASESAKVSKGNDLKVSELKFTNSPVAKCNVGNGTLVEAYLDEDTNDVTIVAINTYVAEVNKVVAKTNSKDAYITLSELAAENGATSGLRANDEFETTGFENDQIVLFTYANNEIQSVKAAESAEGTLTRKVSGKSINLGETKYDFSKMYSVDGGESSLGIDSEYVVYLDANGYAIYVEETEYNIADYAYLRALQGSSVAFASDKAALITYDGKMKTVDTKEDYTNDFAGYGSELQIGDPKSEIVLVKETSKGEYRLKDLDTKNPSIAKAEDSFELRNGVARINLTNKGVTNASDAKQGTDYIYADSKTVFVVGTYDSGARENWKDATYRAYTGINNAPTIVDDNDSSPATNAIGMSYYCRNNGVATIVYLSVDEADYKVTGGNNDVIFFAFESGSKKIEDSDNEYYTYNAVVDGKIVEGVKVDASVKINNRTSNGSFSSNVVFTGADYDDGVITGLDSLSNSGTVTGINKVNNENVVLGYGSGSESTYVVADDAKIFFIDDDGTITEGAVSNIRRSDEDVVTYVLEDGQISYLFVQQYFEDNDQSSSGGRQELTSITGATYANPNLTLTLNGTNAGQNYKVTLKMIVAGVTTELGTYTVTGATGATSTTAVLSVGTLASIAASGGIYMVSCGGQNATFTA
;
A
#
# COMPACT_ATOMS: atom_id res chain seq x y z
N MET A 1 21.63 -15.21 10.91
CA MET A 1 21.59 -14.29 12.04
C MET A 1 22.24 -12.93 11.73
N LYS A 2 23.53 -12.81 11.31
CA LYS A 2 24.14 -11.47 11.03
C LYS A 2 23.43 -10.67 9.91
N LYS A 3 22.92 -11.30 8.85
CA LYS A 3 22.18 -10.60 7.78
C LYS A 3 20.76 -10.20 8.18
N PHE A 4 20.14 -10.92 9.10
CA PHE A 4 18.83 -10.56 9.65
C PHE A 4 18.97 -9.40 10.64
N LEU A 5 20.05 -9.35 11.39
CA LEU A 5 20.35 -8.28 12.33
C LEU A 5 20.65 -6.95 11.61
N SER A 6 21.34 -7.00 10.44
CA SER A 6 21.60 -5.78 9.65
C SER A 6 20.35 -5.24 8.95
N LEU A 7 19.41 -6.09 8.56
CA LEU A 7 18.12 -5.67 7.98
C LEU A 7 17.22 -5.02 9.05
N VAL A 8 17.17 -5.60 10.23
CA VAL A 8 16.43 -5.06 11.38
C VAL A 8 17.06 -3.75 11.84
N LEU A 9 18.38 -3.63 11.87
CA LEU A 9 19.08 -2.40 12.23
C LEU A 9 18.84 -1.27 11.20
N ALA A 10 18.80 -1.59 9.90
CA ALA A 10 18.44 -0.62 8.85
C ALA A 10 16.98 -0.17 8.97
N LEU A 11 16.06 -1.08 9.33
CA LEU A 11 14.63 -0.76 9.53
C LEU A 11 14.42 0.13 10.77
N VAL A 12 15.16 -0.10 11.84
CA VAL A 12 15.12 0.73 13.07
C VAL A 12 15.71 2.10 12.82
N MET A 13 16.79 2.20 12.03
CA MET A 13 17.37 3.50 11.66
C MET A 13 16.41 4.35 10.81
N THR A 14 15.59 3.76 9.94
CA THR A 14 14.60 4.53 9.16
C THR A 14 13.47 5.11 9.99
N MET A 15 13.10 4.51 11.12
CA MET A 15 12.09 5.10 12.02
C MET A 15 12.64 6.25 12.88
N SER A 16 13.95 6.31 13.07
CA SER A 16 14.59 7.34 13.91
C SER A 16 15.13 8.55 13.14
N LEU A 17 15.21 8.47 11.80
CA LEU A 17 15.86 9.48 10.96
C LEU A 17 14.90 10.51 10.35
N VAL A 18 13.60 10.31 10.39
CA VAL A 18 12.64 11.25 9.81
C VAL A 18 12.22 12.26 10.87
N THR A 19 12.97 13.34 10.99
CA THR A 19 12.43 14.59 11.53
C THR A 19 11.77 15.34 10.38
N VAL A 20 10.50 15.68 10.50
CA VAL A 20 9.82 16.54 9.53
C VAL A 20 10.57 17.88 9.49
N SER A 21 11.33 18.10 8.42
CA SER A 21 12.08 19.33 8.21
C SER A 21 11.15 20.40 7.66
N ALA A 22 10.91 21.45 8.40
CA ALA A 22 10.01 22.55 8.03
C ALA A 22 10.48 23.39 6.82
N GLY A 23 11.43 22.92 6.01
CA GLY A 23 12.02 23.70 4.93
C GLY A 23 12.64 22.91 3.79
N ALA A 24 12.77 21.59 3.90
CA ALA A 24 13.29 20.74 2.82
C ALA A 24 12.27 20.60 1.68
N LYS A 25 12.75 20.25 0.48
CA LYS A 25 11.87 19.85 -0.62
C LYS A 25 11.34 18.46 -0.34
N ASP A 26 10.04 18.33 -0.11
CA ASP A 26 9.37 17.03 0.02
C ASP A 26 9.36 16.31 -1.34
N PHE A 27 9.92 15.14 -1.38
CA PHE A 27 9.82 14.25 -2.53
C PHE A 27 8.78 13.16 -2.25
N SER A 28 8.02 12.78 -3.28
CA SER A 28 6.98 11.75 -3.14
C SER A 28 7.52 10.36 -2.81
N ASP A 29 8.83 10.16 -2.94
CA ASP A 29 9.58 8.93 -2.65
C ASP A 29 10.61 9.11 -1.52
N ASP A 30 10.39 10.08 -0.63
CA ASP A 30 11.28 10.39 0.51
C ASP A 30 11.59 9.16 1.36
N ASP A 31 10.61 8.32 1.64
CA ASP A 31 10.78 7.07 2.39
C ASP A 31 11.80 6.10 1.77
N SER A 32 12.15 6.30 0.50
CA SER A 32 13.13 5.50 -0.24
C SER A 32 14.52 6.09 -0.25
N ILE A 33 14.71 7.30 0.32
CA ILE A 33 15.99 8.01 0.35
C ILE A 33 16.78 7.55 1.57
N THR A 34 17.97 7.02 1.33
CA THR A 34 18.88 6.56 2.39
C THR A 34 19.70 7.72 2.99
N TYR A 35 20.12 8.68 2.15
CA TYR A 35 20.99 9.79 2.54
C TYR A 35 20.21 11.11 2.64
N GLN A 36 19.22 11.15 3.55
CA GLN A 36 18.24 12.24 3.65
C GLN A 36 18.92 13.62 3.81
N GLU A 37 19.81 13.80 4.81
CA GLU A 37 20.53 15.06 5.03
C GLU A 37 21.21 15.57 3.75
N ALA A 38 21.90 14.68 3.05
CA ALA A 38 22.59 15.03 1.82
C ALA A 38 21.65 15.42 0.68
N VAL A 39 20.55 14.67 0.52
CA VAL A 39 19.54 14.94 -0.54
C VAL A 39 18.84 16.27 -0.27
N ASP A 40 18.42 16.52 0.97
CA ASP A 40 17.72 17.75 1.35
C ASP A 40 18.60 18.98 1.14
N VAL A 41 19.82 18.97 1.66
CA VAL A 41 20.75 20.11 1.53
C VAL A 41 21.10 20.37 0.06
N ILE A 42 21.47 19.32 -0.70
CA ILE A 42 21.86 19.43 -2.12
C ILE A 42 20.68 19.87 -2.99
N SER A 43 19.46 19.47 -2.65
CA SER A 43 18.24 19.87 -3.36
C SER A 43 17.83 21.30 -3.02
N GLU A 44 17.93 21.70 -1.74
CA GLU A 44 17.55 23.05 -1.34
C GLU A 44 18.48 24.11 -1.93
N ILE A 45 19.78 23.85 -2.01
CA ILE A 45 20.71 24.75 -2.70
C ILE A 45 20.61 24.69 -4.23
N GLY A 46 19.73 23.83 -4.78
CA GLY A 46 19.40 23.71 -6.21
C GLY A 46 20.44 22.99 -7.06
N VAL A 47 21.34 22.23 -6.46
CA VAL A 47 22.37 21.45 -7.20
C VAL A 47 21.77 20.25 -7.91
N VAL A 48 20.82 19.58 -7.26
CA VAL A 48 20.02 18.50 -7.85
C VAL A 48 18.53 18.84 -7.65
N ASP A 49 17.71 18.62 -8.67
CA ASP A 49 16.25 18.79 -8.59
C ASP A 49 15.56 17.44 -8.69
N GLY A 50 14.35 17.31 -8.12
CA GLY A 50 13.45 16.20 -8.37
C GLY A 50 12.94 16.17 -9.81
N TYR A 51 12.24 15.11 -10.17
CA TYR A 51 11.55 14.98 -11.45
C TYR A 51 10.22 15.74 -11.44
N THR A 52 9.65 15.96 -12.62
CA THR A 52 8.36 16.67 -12.77
C THR A 52 7.18 16.01 -12.07
N GLY A 53 7.33 14.74 -11.63
CA GLY A 53 6.32 14.01 -10.85
C GLY A 53 6.40 14.24 -9.34
N GLY A 54 7.43 14.93 -8.87
CA GLY A 54 7.69 15.10 -7.44
C GLY A 54 8.69 14.08 -6.87
N ASP A 55 9.06 13.03 -7.63
CA ASP A 55 10.00 12.01 -7.18
C ASP A 55 11.46 12.49 -7.23
N PHE A 56 12.28 12.03 -6.30
CA PHE A 56 13.75 12.15 -6.37
C PHE A 56 14.38 11.01 -7.17
N LYS A 57 13.86 9.79 -7.07
CA LYS A 57 14.38 8.53 -7.64
C LYS A 57 15.81 8.22 -7.19
N PRO A 58 16.01 7.93 -5.91
CA PRO A 58 17.32 7.78 -5.29
C PRO A 58 18.18 6.71 -5.96
N THR A 59 17.61 5.60 -6.38
CA THR A 59 18.29 4.45 -6.97
C THR A 59 18.58 4.57 -8.48
N ASP A 60 18.06 5.59 -9.16
CA ASP A 60 18.32 5.82 -10.58
C ASP A 60 19.79 6.10 -10.82
N VAL A 61 20.32 5.49 -11.88
CA VAL A 61 21.76 5.62 -12.22
C VAL A 61 22.07 6.97 -12.86
N LEU A 62 23.10 7.65 -12.35
CA LEU A 62 23.54 8.93 -12.88
C LEU A 62 24.22 8.78 -14.25
N THR A 63 23.83 9.62 -15.20
CA THR A 63 24.48 9.71 -16.50
C THR A 63 25.63 10.72 -16.49
N ARG A 64 26.59 10.55 -17.41
CA ARG A 64 27.75 11.46 -17.55
C ARG A 64 27.32 12.90 -17.85
N GLY A 65 26.25 13.10 -18.61
CA GLY A 65 25.71 14.42 -18.90
C GLY A 65 25.06 15.07 -17.67
N ALA A 66 24.32 14.30 -16.89
CA ALA A 66 23.70 14.76 -15.64
C ALA A 66 24.78 15.14 -14.60
N ALA A 67 25.85 14.34 -14.48
CA ALA A 67 26.99 14.66 -13.63
C ALA A 67 27.66 15.99 -14.01
N ALA A 68 27.84 16.27 -15.29
CA ALA A 68 28.37 17.55 -15.73
C ALA A 68 27.45 18.72 -15.33
N LYS A 69 26.12 18.54 -15.33
CA LYS A 69 25.16 19.53 -14.82
C LYS A 69 25.34 19.75 -13.31
N ILE A 70 25.46 18.69 -12.53
CA ILE A 70 25.69 18.75 -11.07
C ILE A 70 26.97 19.57 -10.78
N ILE A 71 28.08 19.24 -11.43
CA ILE A 71 29.36 19.98 -11.24
C ILE A 71 29.22 21.46 -11.60
N CYS A 72 28.51 21.79 -12.69
CA CYS A 72 28.28 23.19 -13.05
C CYS A 72 27.40 23.91 -12.03
N ASN A 73 26.37 23.25 -11.52
CA ASN A 73 25.51 23.80 -10.47
C ASN A 73 26.29 24.06 -9.18
N LEU A 74 27.22 23.18 -8.83
CA LEU A 74 28.12 23.33 -7.67
C LEU A 74 29.06 24.55 -7.82
N ILE A 75 29.72 24.71 -8.98
CA ILE A 75 30.75 25.75 -9.17
C ILE A 75 30.16 27.13 -9.49
N LEU A 76 29.06 27.18 -10.25
CA LEU A 76 28.49 28.44 -10.77
C LEU A 76 27.19 28.84 -10.07
N GLY A 77 26.64 27.95 -9.26
CA GLY A 77 25.26 28.03 -8.79
C GLY A 77 24.24 27.69 -9.89
N PRO A 78 23.04 27.20 -9.53
CA PRO A 78 22.06 26.67 -10.48
C PRO A 78 21.56 27.73 -11.49
N THR A 79 21.40 28.98 -11.08
CA THR A 79 20.94 30.07 -11.96
C THR A 79 21.95 30.35 -13.07
N THR A 80 23.22 30.49 -12.75
CA THR A 80 24.29 30.75 -13.74
C THR A 80 24.53 29.54 -14.62
N ALA A 81 24.55 28.35 -14.03
CA ALA A 81 24.75 27.10 -14.76
C ALA A 81 23.63 26.85 -15.79
N SER A 82 22.38 27.20 -15.49
CA SER A 82 21.26 27.06 -16.43
C SER A 82 21.37 27.93 -17.69
N ALA A 83 22.15 29.01 -17.65
CA ALA A 83 22.40 29.90 -18.78
C ALA A 83 23.53 29.41 -19.69
N LEU A 84 24.24 28.34 -19.33
CA LEU A 84 25.33 27.79 -20.13
C LEU A 84 24.82 27.28 -21.48
N SER A 85 25.53 27.64 -22.54
CA SER A 85 25.27 27.17 -23.89
C SER A 85 26.57 26.83 -24.63
N ALA A 86 26.52 25.90 -25.54
CA ALA A 86 27.65 25.55 -26.40
C ALA A 86 27.55 26.29 -27.73
N SER A 87 28.61 27.02 -28.12
CA SER A 87 28.69 27.65 -29.45
C SER A 87 29.14 26.67 -30.55
N SER A 88 29.73 25.56 -30.16
CA SER A 88 30.21 24.46 -31.03
C SER A 88 30.09 23.13 -30.29
N ALA A 89 30.03 22.03 -31.01
CA ALA A 89 29.98 20.69 -30.43
C ALA A 89 31.27 20.40 -29.65
N PRO A 90 31.23 20.22 -28.32
CA PRO A 90 32.46 19.97 -27.54
C PRO A 90 33.04 18.59 -27.82
N PHE A 91 32.23 17.63 -28.22
CA PHE A 91 32.58 16.26 -28.58
C PHE A 91 31.73 15.80 -29.80
N LYS A 92 32.25 14.79 -30.52
CA LYS A 92 31.57 14.31 -31.75
C LYS A 92 30.13 13.89 -31.58
N ASP A 93 29.79 13.37 -30.40
CA ASP A 93 28.44 12.86 -30.03
C ASP A 93 27.64 13.84 -29.17
N VAL A 94 28.11 15.07 -29.01
CA VAL A 94 27.42 16.12 -28.23
C VAL A 94 27.14 17.31 -29.14
N PRO A 95 26.06 17.25 -29.93
CA PRO A 95 25.67 18.39 -30.75
C PRO A 95 25.25 19.57 -29.87
N VAL A 96 25.32 20.79 -30.38
CA VAL A 96 24.95 22.02 -29.62
C VAL A 96 23.50 22.03 -29.13
N SER A 97 22.63 21.24 -29.74
CA SER A 97 21.22 21.03 -29.32
C SER A 97 21.07 20.03 -28.17
N ASN A 98 22.13 19.35 -27.78
CA ASN A 98 22.06 18.43 -26.63
C ASN A 98 21.81 19.23 -25.34
N THR A 99 20.88 18.81 -24.50
CA THR A 99 20.52 19.47 -23.24
C THR A 99 21.72 19.72 -22.33
N PHE A 100 22.73 18.84 -22.38
CA PHE A 100 23.92 18.94 -21.55
C PHE A 100 25.12 19.62 -22.25
N ALA A 101 24.95 20.12 -23.50
CA ALA A 101 26.10 20.61 -24.27
C ALA A 101 26.82 21.77 -23.59
N GLY A 102 26.12 22.73 -23.00
CA GLY A 102 26.69 23.85 -22.26
C GLY A 102 27.50 23.41 -21.03
N TYR A 103 26.92 22.53 -20.24
CA TYR A 103 27.55 21.97 -19.02
C TYR A 103 28.82 21.16 -19.37
N ILE A 104 28.71 20.29 -20.38
CA ILE A 104 29.87 19.49 -20.85
C ILE A 104 30.97 20.38 -21.40
N THR A 105 30.60 21.46 -22.15
CA THR A 105 31.58 22.44 -22.67
C THR A 105 32.34 23.11 -21.53
N TYR A 106 31.62 23.60 -20.50
CA TYR A 106 32.20 24.25 -19.35
C TYR A 106 33.16 23.32 -18.61
N CYS A 107 32.70 22.15 -18.20
CA CYS A 107 33.54 21.18 -17.49
C CYS A 107 34.77 20.71 -18.28
N ALA A 108 34.65 20.68 -19.62
CA ALA A 108 35.81 20.33 -20.49
C ALA A 108 36.82 21.49 -20.57
N GLN A 109 36.39 22.73 -20.61
CA GLN A 109 37.24 23.92 -20.59
C GLN A 109 37.98 24.04 -19.27
N GLU A 110 37.31 23.79 -18.17
CA GLU A 110 37.90 23.77 -16.79
C GLU A 110 38.73 22.51 -16.53
N LYS A 111 38.86 21.58 -17.52
CA LYS A 111 39.61 20.32 -17.43
C LYS A 111 39.13 19.35 -16.34
N ILE A 112 37.90 19.53 -15.88
CA ILE A 112 37.25 18.64 -14.90
C ILE A 112 36.87 17.31 -15.56
N ILE A 113 36.43 17.37 -16.82
CA ILE A 113 36.09 16.17 -17.61
C ILE A 113 36.92 16.01 -18.86
N ASN A 114 37.06 14.77 -19.29
CA ASN A 114 37.70 14.42 -20.57
C ASN A 114 36.76 13.48 -21.36
N GLY A 115 36.85 13.60 -22.72
CA GLY A 115 36.20 12.63 -23.61
C GLY A 115 36.99 11.31 -23.68
N TYR A 116 36.44 10.38 -24.44
CA TYR A 116 37.09 9.13 -24.79
C TYR A 116 38.11 9.33 -25.93
N PRO A 117 39.09 8.43 -26.11
CA PRO A 117 40.09 8.53 -27.17
C PRO A 117 39.51 8.57 -28.59
N ASP A 118 38.29 8.06 -28.77
CA ASP A 118 37.54 8.11 -30.04
C ASP A 118 36.92 9.49 -30.34
N GLY A 119 37.06 10.45 -29.44
CA GLY A 119 36.52 11.80 -29.53
C GLY A 119 35.06 11.95 -29.14
N THR A 120 34.49 10.93 -28.49
CA THR A 120 33.11 10.97 -27.93
C THR A 120 33.13 11.31 -26.44
N PHE A 121 31.98 11.78 -25.89
CA PHE A 121 31.75 11.99 -24.46
C PHE A 121 30.78 10.97 -23.85
N ARG A 122 29.81 10.51 -24.63
CA ARG A 122 28.73 9.59 -24.26
C ARG A 122 27.85 10.17 -23.14
N PRO A 123 27.12 11.25 -23.39
CA PRO A 123 26.36 11.98 -22.35
C PRO A 123 25.29 11.14 -21.66
N THR A 124 24.69 10.15 -22.34
CA THR A 124 23.71 9.20 -21.78
C THR A 124 24.35 7.95 -21.17
N GLY A 125 25.67 7.81 -21.27
CA GLY A 125 26.40 6.69 -20.67
C GLY A 125 26.40 6.80 -19.16
N THR A 126 26.34 5.63 -18.48
CA THR A 126 26.40 5.57 -17.01
C THR A 126 27.75 6.04 -16.49
N LEU A 127 27.74 6.71 -15.34
CA LEU A 127 28.94 7.18 -14.68
C LEU A 127 29.30 6.24 -13.53
N THR A 128 30.59 5.88 -13.40
CA THR A 128 31.07 5.11 -12.25
C THR A 128 31.43 6.01 -11.08
N GLY A 129 31.39 5.48 -9.84
CA GLY A 129 31.82 6.21 -8.64
C GLY A 129 33.21 6.82 -8.79
N ASN A 130 34.20 6.05 -9.30
CA ASN A 130 35.55 6.58 -9.58
C ASN A 130 35.55 7.82 -10.49
N ALA A 131 34.70 7.79 -11.53
CA ALA A 131 34.62 8.89 -12.47
C ALA A 131 33.96 10.13 -11.89
N PHE A 132 32.96 9.93 -11.03
CA PHE A 132 32.30 11.03 -10.32
C PHE A 132 33.21 11.65 -9.27
N MET A 133 33.88 10.85 -8.44
CA MET A 133 34.90 11.32 -7.48
C MET A 133 35.99 12.14 -8.16
N LYS A 134 36.45 11.72 -9.34
CA LYS A 134 37.41 12.52 -10.12
C LYS A 134 36.86 13.89 -10.51
N MET A 135 35.57 13.99 -10.83
CA MET A 135 34.92 15.27 -11.18
C MET A 135 34.85 16.20 -9.96
N LEU A 136 34.46 15.66 -8.79
CA LEU A 136 34.40 16.38 -7.53
C LEU A 136 35.78 16.89 -7.11
N LEU A 137 36.81 16.05 -7.15
CA LEU A 137 38.18 16.45 -6.87
C LEU A 137 38.66 17.55 -7.82
N GLY A 138 38.32 17.48 -9.11
CA GLY A 138 38.58 18.56 -10.05
C GLY A 138 37.91 19.89 -9.69
N ALA A 139 36.67 19.83 -9.18
CA ALA A 139 35.95 21.00 -8.71
C ALA A 139 36.53 21.61 -7.41
N LEU A 140 37.10 20.75 -6.54
CA LEU A 140 37.83 21.18 -5.33
C LEU A 140 39.17 21.85 -5.64
N GLY A 141 39.64 21.77 -6.90
CA GLY A 141 40.91 22.42 -7.32
C GLY A 141 42.04 21.45 -7.59
N TYR A 142 41.89 20.13 -7.42
CA TYR A 142 42.94 19.13 -7.70
C TYR A 142 43.27 19.04 -9.18
N ASP A 143 44.54 19.23 -9.55
CA ASP A 143 45.01 19.10 -10.93
C ASP A 143 45.23 17.62 -11.32
N SER A 144 44.43 17.15 -12.26
CA SER A 144 44.45 15.74 -12.70
C SER A 144 45.83 15.25 -13.22
N ALA A 145 46.69 16.15 -13.70
CA ALA A 145 48.00 15.80 -14.19
C ALA A 145 49.03 15.68 -13.05
N VAL A 146 48.96 16.57 -12.06
CA VAL A 146 49.83 16.55 -10.88
C VAL A 146 49.46 15.32 -10.01
N GLU A 147 48.18 15.12 -9.75
CA GLU A 147 47.70 14.05 -8.86
C GLU A 147 47.57 12.67 -9.55
N LYS A 148 48.00 12.58 -10.79
CA LYS A 148 47.99 11.32 -11.58
C LYS A 148 46.58 10.72 -11.77
N TYR A 149 45.57 11.57 -11.90
CA TYR A 149 44.19 11.13 -12.23
C TYR A 149 44.06 10.79 -13.72
N THR A 150 45.14 10.43 -14.37
CA THR A 150 45.25 10.01 -15.77
C THR A 150 46.15 8.77 -15.90
N GLY A 151 46.01 8.03 -17.02
CA GLY A 151 46.78 6.81 -17.26
C GLY A 151 46.15 5.56 -16.60
N PRO A 152 46.86 4.40 -16.62
CA PRO A 152 46.28 3.10 -16.26
C PRO A 152 45.77 2.97 -14.81
N ASN A 153 46.39 3.65 -13.87
CA ASN A 153 46.09 3.55 -12.43
C ASN A 153 45.33 4.78 -11.90
N TRP A 154 44.70 5.56 -12.77
CA TRP A 154 44.04 6.82 -12.37
C TRP A 154 42.98 6.62 -11.29
N SER A 155 42.20 5.52 -11.36
CA SER A 155 41.12 5.25 -10.40
C SER A 155 41.65 5.01 -8.98
N VAL A 156 42.81 4.37 -8.86
CA VAL A 156 43.40 4.15 -7.53
C VAL A 156 43.85 5.47 -6.90
N ALA A 157 44.43 6.37 -7.70
CA ALA A 157 44.83 7.70 -7.20
C ALA A 157 43.62 8.54 -6.80
N VAL A 158 42.57 8.52 -7.61
CA VAL A 158 41.29 9.22 -7.31
C VAL A 158 40.67 8.70 -6.01
N ILE A 159 40.48 7.39 -5.87
CA ILE A 159 39.85 6.80 -4.67
C ILE A 159 40.67 7.10 -3.42
N LYS A 160 41.99 6.95 -3.50
CA LYS A 160 42.86 7.26 -2.36
C LYS A 160 42.68 8.70 -1.89
N GLN A 161 42.61 9.65 -2.82
CA GLN A 161 42.41 11.06 -2.46
C GLN A 161 41.01 11.31 -1.99
N ALA A 162 39.98 10.81 -2.69
CA ALA A 162 38.59 11.00 -2.34
C ALA A 162 38.26 10.49 -0.93
N ALA A 163 38.66 9.24 -0.64
CA ALA A 163 38.46 8.67 0.71
C ALA A 163 39.33 9.38 1.77
N GLY A 164 40.52 9.87 1.37
CA GLY A 164 41.39 10.59 2.29
C GLY A 164 40.88 11.97 2.73
N ILE A 165 39.88 12.52 2.04
CA ILE A 165 39.21 13.78 2.38
C ILE A 165 37.71 13.60 2.64
N GLY A 166 37.25 12.38 2.88
CA GLY A 166 35.88 12.08 3.31
C GLY A 166 34.81 12.22 2.22
N LEU A 167 35.14 12.19 0.91
CA LEU A 167 34.10 12.32 -0.12
C LEU A 167 33.13 11.13 -0.16
N ASP A 168 33.51 9.97 0.34
CA ASP A 168 32.69 8.75 0.41
C ASP A 168 32.13 8.50 1.81
N ASP A 169 32.33 9.41 2.76
CA ASP A 169 31.81 9.27 4.12
C ASP A 169 30.29 9.09 4.10
N GLY A 170 29.80 8.21 4.98
CA GLY A 170 28.40 7.81 5.04
C GLY A 170 28.00 6.67 4.06
N ASN A 171 28.93 6.21 3.20
CA ASN A 171 28.70 5.05 2.34
C ASN A 171 29.77 3.97 2.53
N ASP A 172 29.61 3.13 3.56
CA ASP A 172 30.53 2.01 3.86
C ASP A 172 30.57 0.95 2.75
N GLU A 173 29.56 0.92 1.87
CA GLU A 173 29.48 -0.01 0.75
C GLU A 173 30.02 0.58 -0.57
N PHE A 174 30.73 1.69 -0.52
CA PHE A 174 31.25 2.34 -1.72
C PHE A 174 32.09 1.40 -2.59
N VAL A 175 31.68 1.23 -3.84
CA VAL A 175 32.43 0.48 -4.86
C VAL A 175 32.63 1.35 -6.08
N GLY A 176 33.79 2.00 -6.16
CA GLY A 176 34.09 2.98 -7.20
C GLY A 176 33.95 2.53 -8.66
N SER A 177 33.92 1.22 -8.94
CA SER A 177 33.73 0.67 -10.29
C SER A 177 32.23 0.49 -10.65
N LYS A 178 31.33 0.52 -9.68
CA LYS A 178 29.88 0.49 -9.95
C LYS A 178 29.39 1.82 -10.50
N ALA A 179 28.24 1.79 -11.16
CA ALA A 179 27.52 2.99 -11.54
C ALA A 179 27.03 3.71 -10.27
N VAL A 180 27.21 5.03 -10.22
CA VAL A 180 26.74 5.86 -9.09
C VAL A 180 25.25 6.13 -9.24
N THR A 181 24.49 6.00 -8.16
CA THR A 181 23.08 6.36 -8.11
C THR A 181 22.88 7.86 -7.87
N ARG A 182 21.65 8.34 -7.97
CA ARG A 182 21.34 9.76 -7.76
C ARG A 182 21.54 10.17 -6.29
N GLU A 183 21.12 9.34 -5.34
CA GLU A 183 21.34 9.62 -3.91
C GLU A 183 22.82 9.50 -3.52
N GLU A 184 23.57 8.53 -4.04
CA GLU A 184 25.01 8.47 -3.85
C GLU A 184 25.71 9.73 -4.40
N ALA A 185 25.25 10.22 -5.57
CA ALA A 185 25.81 11.46 -6.12
C ALA A 185 25.48 12.68 -5.27
N ALA A 186 24.29 12.73 -4.67
CA ALA A 186 23.93 13.78 -3.71
C ALA A 186 24.80 13.68 -2.45
N LEU A 187 25.02 12.50 -1.89
CA LEU A 187 25.89 12.28 -0.75
C LEU A 187 27.33 12.77 -1.02
N TYR A 188 27.92 12.35 -2.13
CA TYR A 188 29.31 12.74 -2.45
C TYR A 188 29.44 14.23 -2.78
N ALA A 189 28.42 14.85 -3.38
CA ALA A 189 28.37 16.28 -3.58
C ALA A 189 28.18 17.04 -2.27
N PHE A 190 27.40 16.51 -1.34
CA PHE A 190 27.19 17.04 0.01
C PHE A 190 28.52 17.00 0.81
N ASN A 191 29.21 15.87 0.80
CA ASN A 191 30.52 15.75 1.44
C ASN A 191 31.54 16.75 0.84
N MET A 192 31.44 16.97 -0.49
CA MET A 192 32.28 17.98 -1.14
C MET A 192 31.99 19.40 -0.64
N LEU A 193 30.74 19.73 -0.26
CA LEU A 193 30.45 21.07 0.30
C LEU A 193 31.30 21.39 1.53
N GLN A 194 31.59 20.37 2.32
CA GLN A 194 32.35 20.46 3.57
C GLN A 194 33.85 20.28 3.39
N ALA A 195 34.28 19.77 2.22
CA ALA A 195 35.69 19.50 1.95
C ALA A 195 36.51 20.79 1.70
N THR A 196 37.73 20.80 2.22
CA THR A 196 38.66 21.91 2.03
C THR A 196 39.12 21.97 0.57
N MET A 197 39.11 23.18 0.00
CA MET A 197 39.57 23.44 -1.35
C MET A 197 41.10 23.54 -1.40
N VAL A 198 41.66 23.23 -2.56
CA VAL A 198 43.11 23.29 -2.77
C VAL A 198 43.49 24.15 -3.97
N GLU A 199 44.69 24.66 -3.91
CA GLU A 199 45.37 25.38 -5.00
C GLU A 199 46.82 24.90 -5.17
N TYR A 200 47.44 25.27 -6.27
CA TYR A 200 48.83 24.96 -6.58
C TYR A 200 49.61 26.26 -6.73
N ASP A 201 50.86 26.27 -6.29
CA ASP A 201 51.73 27.42 -6.50
C ASP A 201 51.81 27.74 -8.01
N ALA A 202 51.84 29.04 -8.29
CA ALA A 202 51.97 29.52 -9.64
C ALA A 202 53.25 28.91 -10.33
N LYS A 203 53.09 28.44 -11.55
CA LYS A 203 54.22 27.96 -12.35
C LYS A 203 55.25 29.05 -12.50
N THR A 204 56.37 28.90 -11.86
CA THR A 204 57.52 29.83 -12.01
C THR A 204 58.34 29.39 -13.20
N SER A 205 58.36 30.18 -14.24
CA SER A 205 59.25 29.95 -15.39
C SER A 205 60.56 30.64 -15.18
N VAL A 206 61.66 29.90 -15.11
CA VAL A 206 63.02 30.39 -15.01
C VAL A 206 63.72 30.11 -16.33
N ASP A 207 64.21 31.17 -16.97
CA ASP A 207 65.03 31.07 -18.18
C ASP A 207 66.47 30.73 -17.77
N ILE A 208 66.89 29.55 -18.05
CA ILE A 208 68.29 29.10 -17.79
C ILE A 208 68.91 28.83 -19.14
N ASN A 209 69.84 29.74 -19.55
CA ASN A 209 70.61 29.65 -20.79
C ASN A 209 69.79 29.52 -22.08
N GLY A 210 68.61 30.22 -22.12
CA GLY A 210 67.74 30.22 -23.30
C GLY A 210 66.75 29.02 -23.35
N ALA A 211 66.71 28.18 -22.32
CA ALA A 211 65.67 27.19 -22.13
C ALA A 211 64.75 27.62 -20.98
N THR A 212 63.48 27.84 -21.28
CA THR A 212 62.45 28.13 -20.24
C THR A 212 62.15 26.86 -19.47
N VAL A 213 62.62 26.74 -18.25
CA VAL A 213 62.27 25.70 -17.29
C VAL A 213 61.09 26.20 -16.47
N THR A 214 59.92 25.60 -16.68
CA THR A 214 58.76 25.87 -15.85
C THR A 214 58.77 24.91 -14.64
N ILE A 215 58.98 25.50 -13.46
CA ILE A 215 58.82 24.77 -12.20
C ILE A 215 57.32 24.88 -11.81
N ALA A 216 56.63 23.84 -11.99
CA ALA A 216 55.25 23.76 -11.47
C ALA A 216 55.31 23.46 -9.98
N GLY A 217 54.44 24.04 -9.21
CA GLY A 217 54.12 23.54 -7.87
C GLY A 217 53.62 22.07 -8.00
N ASP A 218 54.27 21.17 -7.29
CA ASP A 218 54.07 19.73 -7.42
C ASP A 218 53.20 19.15 -6.30
N LYS A 219 52.62 19.98 -5.46
CA LYS A 219 51.76 19.59 -4.35
C LYS A 219 50.55 20.52 -4.24
N ALA A 220 49.38 19.92 -4.00
CA ALA A 220 48.19 20.63 -3.59
C ALA A 220 48.41 21.29 -2.23
N LYS A 221 47.98 22.53 -2.08
CA LYS A 221 47.94 23.30 -0.84
C LYS A 221 46.50 23.66 -0.51
N GLU A 222 46.09 23.47 0.73
CA GLU A 222 44.81 23.91 1.21
C GLU A 222 44.73 25.46 1.13
N ILE A 223 43.59 25.94 0.71
CA ILE A 223 43.29 27.36 0.64
C ILE A 223 42.96 27.85 2.05
N GLU A 224 43.63 28.86 2.53
CA GLU A 224 43.33 29.48 3.81
C GLU A 224 42.08 30.39 3.69
N ASN A 225 41.18 30.36 4.67
CA ASN A 225 40.05 31.25 4.81
C ASN A 225 40.26 32.17 6.01
N THR A 226 40.60 33.42 5.74
CA THR A 226 40.74 34.50 6.76
C THR A 226 39.57 35.51 6.67
N SER A 227 38.54 35.15 5.92
CA SER A 227 37.37 35.99 5.70
C SER A 227 36.28 35.70 6.72
N ARG A 228 35.21 36.49 6.68
CA ARG A 228 34.03 36.28 7.53
C ARG A 228 33.21 35.00 7.19
N THR A 229 33.57 34.29 6.12
CA THR A 229 32.90 33.05 5.76
C THR A 229 33.50 31.84 6.45
N ASP A 230 34.68 32.02 7.06
CA ASP A 230 35.26 31.03 7.96
C ASP A 230 34.30 30.75 9.12
N GLY A 231 34.04 29.50 9.43
CA GLY A 231 33.01 29.10 10.38
C GLY A 231 31.58 29.13 9.86
N TYR A 232 31.35 29.26 8.54
CA TYR A 232 30.02 29.04 7.97
C TYR A 232 29.70 27.53 7.85
N ILE A 233 30.71 26.74 7.63
CA ILE A 233 30.67 25.28 7.56
C ILE A 233 31.59 24.68 8.63
N ASP A 234 32.85 25.15 8.73
CA ASP A 234 33.84 24.66 9.67
C ASP A 234 34.80 25.82 10.06
N ASP A 235 35.12 25.96 11.34
CA ASP A 235 35.95 27.05 11.92
C ASP A 235 37.44 26.63 12.03
N ASP A 236 38.00 26.16 10.93
CA ASP A 236 39.38 25.62 10.87
C ASP A 236 40.40 26.54 10.19
N ASN A 237 40.01 27.76 9.83
CA ASN A 237 40.77 28.72 9.03
C ASN A 237 41.14 28.20 7.63
N LYS A 238 40.36 27.26 7.11
CA LYS A 238 40.49 26.74 5.74
C LYS A 238 39.24 27.09 4.95
N MET A 239 39.36 27.04 3.63
CA MET A 239 38.26 27.37 2.72
C MET A 239 37.52 26.09 2.32
N GLN A 240 36.41 25.81 2.95
CA GLN A 240 35.49 24.74 2.51
C GLN A 240 34.80 25.16 1.20
N PHE A 241 34.42 24.18 0.41
CA PHE A 241 33.80 24.43 -0.91
C PHE A 241 32.54 25.29 -0.78
N ALA A 242 31.67 24.98 0.19
CA ALA A 242 30.44 25.75 0.41
C ALA A 242 30.68 27.16 0.87
N GLU A 243 31.71 27.43 1.67
CA GLU A 243 32.06 28.76 2.13
C GLU A 243 32.47 29.70 0.98
N ARG A 244 33.01 29.14 -0.10
CA ARG A 244 33.37 29.86 -1.30
C ARG A 244 32.21 30.06 -2.26
N TYR A 245 31.41 28.99 -2.52
CA TYR A 245 30.41 28.99 -3.60
C TYR A 245 28.97 29.15 -3.13
N PHE A 246 28.67 28.81 -1.86
CA PHE A 246 27.35 28.85 -1.27
C PHE A 246 27.37 29.70 0.03
N THR A 247 27.75 30.97 -0.08
CA THR A 247 27.95 31.85 1.07
C THR A 247 26.71 32.16 1.90
N ASP A 248 25.53 31.69 1.49
CA ASP A 248 24.28 31.75 2.24
C ASP A 248 23.93 30.41 2.94
N LEU A 249 24.78 29.37 2.75
CA LEU A 249 24.64 28.10 3.46
C LEU A 249 25.34 28.12 4.80
N ARG A 250 24.75 27.58 5.83
CA ARG A 250 25.28 27.49 7.19
C ARG A 250 25.06 26.09 7.75
N LEU A 251 26.10 25.61 8.42
CA LEU A 251 26.05 24.41 9.26
C LEU A 251 26.22 24.87 10.73
N THR A 252 25.41 24.26 11.61
CA THR A 252 25.59 24.35 13.07
C THR A 252 25.65 22.93 13.60
N THR A 253 26.78 22.55 14.18
CA THR A 253 27.06 21.16 14.62
C THR A 253 26.68 20.88 16.06
N ASP A 254 26.62 21.94 16.91
CA ASP A 254 26.30 21.83 18.35
C ASP A 254 24.80 21.99 18.62
N THR A 255 23.98 21.25 17.86
CA THR A 255 22.52 21.23 18.00
C THR A 255 22.03 19.89 18.45
N THR A 256 20.78 19.83 18.81
CA THR A 256 20.06 18.58 19.10
C THR A 256 18.75 18.57 18.32
N ASP A 257 18.31 17.39 17.95
CA ASP A 257 16.96 17.22 17.44
C ASP A 257 15.91 17.16 18.56
N ASP A 258 14.65 16.93 18.18
CA ASP A 258 13.53 16.89 19.12
C ASP A 258 13.61 15.73 20.12
N PHE A 259 14.36 14.69 19.85
CA PHE A 259 14.63 13.59 20.78
C PHE A 259 15.82 13.88 21.72
N GLY A 260 16.60 14.93 21.48
CA GLY A 260 17.82 15.23 22.21
C GLY A 260 19.07 14.55 21.64
N ARG A 261 19.01 14.01 20.43
CA ARG A 261 20.18 13.46 19.73
C ARG A 261 21.10 14.56 19.27
N PRO A 262 22.44 14.44 19.43
CA PRO A 262 23.37 15.34 18.77
C PRO A 262 23.06 15.44 17.28
N ALA A 263 23.02 16.62 16.74
CA ALA A 263 22.49 16.87 15.40
C ALA A 263 23.27 17.96 14.65
N ASN A 264 23.11 17.95 13.33
CA ASN A 264 23.54 19.00 12.42
C ASN A 264 22.31 19.81 11.98
N THR A 265 22.35 21.11 12.13
CA THR A 265 21.30 22.01 11.62
C THR A 265 21.81 22.77 10.42
N TRP A 266 21.17 22.54 9.27
CA TRP A 266 21.48 23.26 8.04
C TRP A 266 20.50 24.40 7.81
N ARG A 267 21.03 25.54 7.36
CA ARG A 267 20.25 26.71 6.97
C ARG A 267 20.74 27.29 5.64
N PHE A 268 19.78 27.59 4.76
CA PHE A 268 20.08 28.26 3.49
C PHE A 268 19.29 29.57 3.37
N LYS A 269 19.99 30.67 3.07
CA LYS A 269 19.38 32.02 3.03
C LYS A 269 18.59 32.41 4.29
N GLY A 270 19.00 31.88 5.44
CA GLY A 270 18.38 32.15 6.73
C GLY A 270 17.16 31.28 7.05
N VAL A 271 16.73 30.42 6.12
CA VAL A 271 15.67 29.43 6.33
C VAL A 271 16.33 28.11 6.73
N GLU A 272 15.74 27.42 7.70
CA GLU A 272 16.18 26.08 8.10
C GLU A 272 15.85 25.08 7.01
N VAL A 273 16.84 24.30 6.58
CA VAL A 273 16.69 23.17 5.67
C VAL A 273 16.26 21.97 6.48
N GLY A 274 16.93 21.71 7.59
CA GLY A 274 16.63 20.63 8.50
C GLY A 274 17.63 20.51 9.64
N THR A 275 17.22 19.77 10.66
CA THR A 275 18.05 19.31 11.76
C THR A 275 18.16 17.77 11.68
N PHE A 276 19.35 17.27 11.44
CA PHE A 276 19.63 15.88 11.15
C PHE A 276 20.49 15.27 12.26
N ALA A 277 19.99 14.21 12.89
CA ALA A 277 20.71 13.51 13.93
C ALA A 277 22.02 12.91 13.42
N LYS A 278 23.09 13.02 14.21
CA LYS A 278 24.34 12.30 13.95
C LYS A 278 24.13 10.80 14.05
N THR A 279 24.99 10.02 13.41
CA THR A 279 24.98 8.57 13.57
C THR A 279 25.40 8.19 14.99
N ALA A 280 24.65 7.33 15.65
CA ALA A 280 24.98 6.85 16.99
C ALA A 280 26.19 5.90 16.96
N ASP A 281 27.09 6.02 17.94
CA ASP A 281 28.26 5.16 18.10
C ASP A 281 27.89 3.77 18.66
N ALA A 282 26.78 3.68 19.38
CA ALA A 282 26.20 2.41 19.82
C ALA A 282 24.67 2.48 19.88
N THR A 283 24.00 1.39 19.48
CA THR A 283 22.54 1.27 19.45
C THR A 283 22.05 -0.02 20.09
N TYR A 284 20.93 0.07 20.80
CA TYR A 284 20.27 -1.06 21.47
C TYR A 284 18.77 -0.99 21.21
N THR A 285 18.13 -2.15 21.14
CA THR A 285 16.67 -2.28 20.91
C THR A 285 15.92 -2.73 22.16
N ALA A 286 16.59 -2.65 23.29
CA ALA A 286 16.06 -2.99 24.60
C ALA A 286 16.85 -2.25 25.68
N ASP A 287 16.35 -2.32 26.92
CA ASP A 287 16.97 -1.70 28.08
C ASP A 287 18.41 -2.19 28.31
N VAL A 288 19.33 -1.30 28.44
CA VAL A 288 20.77 -1.54 28.52
C VAL A 288 21.39 -0.99 29.81
N LYS A 289 22.47 -1.62 30.26
CA LYS A 289 23.26 -1.11 31.40
C LYS A 289 24.21 -0.02 30.98
N LEU A 290 24.37 1.02 31.82
CA LEU A 290 25.33 2.11 31.59
C LEU A 290 26.79 1.61 31.46
N GLY A 291 27.16 0.57 32.23
CA GLY A 291 28.46 -0.06 32.09
C GLY A 291 28.67 -0.84 30.78
N GLN A 292 27.60 -1.29 30.14
CA GLN A 292 27.68 -1.89 28.80
C GLN A 292 27.92 -0.81 27.74
N ILE A 293 27.19 0.32 27.81
CA ILE A 293 27.41 1.47 26.94
C ILE A 293 28.86 1.93 27.01
N TYR A 294 29.42 2.08 28.23
CA TYR A 294 30.82 2.42 28.45
C TYR A 294 31.79 1.48 27.68
N SER A 295 31.53 0.16 27.79
CA SER A 295 32.35 -0.84 27.13
C SER A 295 32.25 -0.79 25.60
N ASP A 296 31.05 -0.59 25.09
CA ASP A 296 30.79 -0.62 23.65
C ASP A 296 31.32 0.63 22.92
N LEU A 297 31.33 1.79 23.63
CA LEU A 297 31.96 3.02 23.17
C LEU A 297 33.49 2.98 23.26
N GLY A 298 34.09 1.93 23.84
CA GLY A 298 35.53 1.83 23.97
C GLY A 298 36.17 2.90 24.85
N MET A 299 35.42 3.47 25.77
CA MET A 299 35.85 4.60 26.62
C MET A 299 36.99 4.21 27.56
N SER A 300 37.93 5.14 27.75
CA SER A 300 38.96 5.05 28.77
C SER A 300 38.45 5.67 30.08
N ASP A 301 39.08 5.33 31.25
CA ASP A 301 38.68 5.57 32.62
C ASP A 301 38.20 7.01 32.97
N LYS A 302 37.16 7.53 32.38
CA LYS A 302 36.43 8.73 32.82
C LYS A 302 35.09 8.31 33.42
N ASP A 303 34.80 8.82 34.59
CA ASP A 303 33.58 8.59 35.36
C ASP A 303 32.69 9.83 35.22
N GLU A 304 32.24 10.14 33.97
CA GLU A 304 31.50 11.35 33.68
C GLU A 304 29.98 11.12 33.69
N ALA A 305 29.22 12.15 34.05
CA ALA A 305 27.78 12.15 33.98
C ALA A 305 27.35 12.39 32.54
N ALA A 306 26.48 11.53 31.98
CA ALA A 306 25.93 11.69 30.66
C ALA A 306 24.50 12.24 30.75
N PRO A 307 24.10 13.20 29.93
CA PRO A 307 22.70 13.53 29.75
C PRO A 307 21.98 12.32 29.15
N VAL A 308 20.77 12.06 29.63
CA VAL A 308 19.90 10.99 29.12
C VAL A 308 18.56 11.59 28.78
N PHE A 309 18.14 11.41 27.56
CA PHE A 309 16.84 11.85 27.06
C PHE A 309 15.94 10.63 26.80
N VAL A 310 14.66 10.75 27.12
CA VAL A 310 13.63 9.77 26.77
C VAL A 310 12.49 10.52 26.10
N ASP A 311 12.24 10.21 24.84
CA ASP A 311 11.25 10.91 24.00
C ASP A 311 11.41 12.43 24.06
N GLY A 312 12.66 12.90 23.98
CA GLY A 312 13.03 14.32 24.05
C GLY A 312 13.01 14.96 25.44
N VAL A 313 12.62 14.20 26.48
CA VAL A 313 12.59 14.70 27.86
C VAL A 313 13.85 14.27 28.62
N GLU A 314 14.57 15.21 29.20
CA GLU A 314 15.76 14.91 29.98
C GLU A 314 15.43 14.06 31.21
N ALA A 315 16.05 12.90 31.30
CA ALA A 315 15.77 11.91 32.33
C ALA A 315 16.56 12.15 33.63
N SER A 316 17.89 12.33 33.56
CA SER A 316 18.72 12.46 34.74
C SER A 316 20.09 13.08 34.42
N GLU A 317 20.46 14.14 35.15
CA GLU A 317 21.81 14.77 35.07
C GLU A 317 22.91 13.92 35.73
N SER A 318 22.56 12.82 36.40
CA SER A 318 23.52 12.07 37.23
C SER A 318 23.81 10.66 36.69
N ALA A 319 23.48 10.39 35.44
CA ALA A 319 23.79 9.11 34.78
C ALA A 319 25.31 9.03 34.54
N LYS A 320 25.97 8.05 35.17
CA LYS A 320 27.38 7.81 34.96
C LYS A 320 27.61 6.63 34.06
N VAL A 321 28.18 6.89 32.89
CA VAL A 321 28.61 5.85 31.95
C VAL A 321 30.02 5.44 32.32
N SER A 322 30.13 4.40 33.13
CA SER A 322 31.42 3.97 33.71
C SER A 322 31.49 2.44 33.84
N LYS A 323 32.74 1.94 33.83
CA LYS A 323 33.02 0.53 33.95
C LYS A 323 32.44 -0.03 35.29
N GLY A 324 31.58 -1.07 35.13
CA GLY A 324 30.96 -1.75 36.29
C GLY A 324 29.73 -1.02 36.84
N ASN A 325 29.20 -0.02 36.16
CA ASN A 325 27.91 0.55 36.49
C ASN A 325 26.79 -0.41 36.01
N ASP A 326 26.13 -1.05 36.98
CA ASP A 326 25.08 -2.02 36.70
C ASP A 326 23.69 -1.42 36.55
N LEU A 327 23.53 -0.10 36.74
CA LEU A 327 22.26 0.58 36.53
C LEU A 327 21.87 0.48 35.06
N LYS A 328 20.59 0.27 34.83
CA LYS A 328 19.99 0.31 33.50
C LYS A 328 19.38 1.66 33.21
N VAL A 329 19.21 1.99 31.92
CA VAL A 329 18.54 3.26 31.50
C VAL A 329 17.14 3.34 32.10
N SER A 330 16.38 2.23 32.14
CA SER A 330 15.05 2.16 32.76
C SER A 330 15.01 2.45 34.28
N GLU A 331 16.13 2.40 34.96
CA GLU A 331 16.22 2.63 36.42
C GLU A 331 16.48 4.11 36.74
N LEU A 332 16.85 4.91 35.75
CA LEU A 332 17.00 6.36 35.87
C LEU A 332 15.64 7.01 36.10
N LYS A 333 15.65 8.23 36.59
CA LYS A 333 14.46 9.02 36.91
C LYS A 333 14.47 10.31 36.13
N PHE A 334 13.31 10.84 35.83
CA PHE A 334 13.19 12.14 35.19
C PHE A 334 13.62 13.27 36.15
N THR A 335 14.33 14.26 35.62
CA THR A 335 14.82 15.42 36.42
C THR A 335 13.65 16.15 37.06
N ASN A 336 12.55 16.32 36.34
CA ASN A 336 11.35 17.02 36.83
C ASN A 336 10.41 16.10 37.65
N SER A 337 10.69 14.80 37.72
CA SER A 337 9.86 13.84 38.45
C SER A 337 10.74 12.76 39.10
N PRO A 338 11.39 13.06 40.25
CA PRO A 338 12.38 12.17 40.86
C PRO A 338 11.81 10.84 41.37
N VAL A 339 10.52 10.62 41.23
CA VAL A 339 9.82 9.37 41.54
C VAL A 339 9.52 8.52 40.32
N ALA A 340 9.33 9.14 39.15
CA ALA A 340 9.01 8.44 37.92
C ALA A 340 10.29 7.88 37.28
N LYS A 341 10.29 6.58 37.03
CA LYS A 341 11.35 5.90 36.29
C LYS A 341 11.14 6.05 34.80
N CYS A 342 12.21 5.99 34.04
CA CYS A 342 12.16 5.99 32.59
C CYS A 342 11.44 4.74 32.05
N ASN A 343 10.55 4.94 31.09
CA ASN A 343 9.85 3.84 30.41
C ASN A 343 10.70 3.29 29.25
N VAL A 344 11.76 2.57 29.59
CA VAL A 344 12.68 1.95 28.63
C VAL A 344 12.60 0.43 28.78
N GLY A 345 12.59 -0.29 27.66
CA GLY A 345 12.50 -1.75 27.67
C GLY A 345 12.60 -2.35 26.27
N ASN A 346 12.03 -3.52 26.07
CA ASN A 346 11.95 -4.14 24.76
C ASN A 346 11.26 -3.21 23.77
N GLY A 347 11.81 -3.08 22.56
CA GLY A 347 11.28 -2.21 21.51
C GLY A 347 11.66 -0.74 21.64
N THR A 348 12.26 -0.31 22.78
CA THR A 348 12.82 1.04 22.89
C THR A 348 14.16 1.09 22.17
N LEU A 349 14.33 2.01 21.25
CA LEU A 349 15.61 2.35 20.63
C LEU A 349 16.43 3.15 21.67
N VAL A 350 17.60 2.65 22.04
CA VAL A 350 18.55 3.37 22.88
C VAL A 350 19.81 3.62 22.08
N GLU A 351 20.15 4.89 21.91
CA GLU A 351 21.30 5.38 21.18
C GLU A 351 22.30 6.02 22.14
N ALA A 352 23.57 5.78 21.91
CA ALA A 352 24.65 6.43 22.64
C ALA A 352 25.61 7.09 21.67
N TYR A 353 25.94 8.33 21.96
CA TYR A 353 26.80 9.20 21.17
C TYR A 353 28.03 9.57 22.00
N LEU A 354 29.21 9.43 21.41
CA LEU A 354 30.48 9.81 22.02
C LEU A 354 31.07 11.02 21.27
N ASP A 355 31.28 12.10 21.98
CA ASP A 355 32.13 13.18 21.48
C ASP A 355 33.60 12.79 21.70
N GLU A 356 34.32 12.49 20.63
CA GLU A 356 35.70 12.03 20.69
C GLU A 356 36.67 13.11 21.24
N ASP A 357 36.36 14.39 21.07
CA ASP A 357 37.23 15.50 21.49
C ASP A 357 37.11 15.75 23.00
N THR A 358 35.89 15.67 23.53
CA THR A 358 35.62 15.91 24.95
C THR A 358 35.49 14.60 25.73
N ASN A 359 35.24 13.50 25.09
CA ASN A 359 34.79 12.23 25.66
C ASN A 359 33.44 12.35 26.43
N ASP A 360 32.60 13.30 26.07
CA ASP A 360 31.26 13.40 26.62
C ASP A 360 30.33 12.39 25.93
N VAL A 361 29.40 11.82 26.69
CA VAL A 361 28.45 10.84 26.20
C VAL A 361 27.04 11.40 26.31
N THR A 362 26.27 11.32 25.25
CA THR A 362 24.82 11.57 25.25
C THR A 362 24.08 10.26 25.02
N ILE A 363 23.06 9.97 25.82
CA ILE A 363 22.20 8.78 25.69
C ILE A 363 20.78 9.23 25.35
N VAL A 364 20.22 8.65 24.31
CA VAL A 364 18.85 8.96 23.87
C VAL A 364 18.05 7.68 23.78
N ALA A 365 16.89 7.65 24.40
CA ALA A 365 15.95 6.54 24.34
C ALA A 365 14.67 7.02 23.63
N ILE A 366 14.29 6.32 22.58
CA ILE A 366 13.11 6.65 21.75
C ILE A 366 12.14 5.47 21.83
N ASN A 367 10.95 5.73 22.37
CA ASN A 367 9.90 4.74 22.43
C ASN A 367 9.08 4.73 21.14
N THR A 368 8.70 3.54 20.71
CA THR A 368 7.67 3.36 19.68
C THR A 368 6.34 3.16 20.36
N TYR A 369 5.36 3.91 19.95
CA TYR A 369 3.97 3.83 20.40
C TYR A 369 3.09 3.26 19.31
N VAL A 370 1.90 2.81 19.67
CA VAL A 370 0.89 2.29 18.74
C VAL A 370 -0.37 3.13 18.79
N ALA A 371 -0.94 3.37 17.64
CA ALA A 371 -2.19 4.10 17.49
C ALA A 371 -3.05 3.52 16.36
N GLU A 372 -4.32 3.88 16.39
CA GLU A 372 -5.26 3.71 15.29
C GLU A 372 -5.36 5.03 14.52
N VAL A 373 -5.39 4.98 13.20
CA VAL A 373 -5.63 6.16 12.36
C VAL A 373 -7.07 6.60 12.54
N ASN A 374 -7.26 7.70 13.26
CA ASN A 374 -8.58 8.23 13.58
C ASN A 374 -9.25 8.93 12.39
N LYS A 375 -8.44 9.61 11.56
CA LYS A 375 -8.95 10.37 10.42
C LYS A 375 -7.87 10.53 9.35
N VAL A 376 -8.27 10.34 8.10
CA VAL A 376 -7.47 10.66 6.90
C VAL A 376 -8.08 11.88 6.22
N VAL A 377 -7.29 12.90 5.92
CA VAL A 377 -7.72 14.13 5.26
C VAL A 377 -6.93 14.33 3.98
N ALA A 378 -7.63 14.34 2.86
CA ALA A 378 -7.01 14.56 1.55
C ALA A 378 -6.48 16.00 1.40
N LYS A 379 -5.45 16.14 0.55
CA LYS A 379 -4.85 17.45 0.19
C LYS A 379 -5.92 18.41 -0.34
N THR A 380 -5.86 19.66 0.10
CA THR A 380 -6.70 20.76 -0.37
C THR A 380 -5.82 21.85 -0.99
N ASN A 381 -6.44 22.89 -1.56
CA ASN A 381 -5.68 24.05 -2.11
C ASN A 381 -4.92 24.86 -1.03
N SER A 382 -5.22 24.65 0.25
CA SER A 382 -4.68 25.44 1.37
C SER A 382 -3.96 24.61 2.43
N LYS A 383 -4.00 23.29 2.32
CA LYS A 383 -3.41 22.38 3.31
C LYS A 383 -3.04 21.06 2.65
N ASP A 384 -1.89 20.53 2.99
CA ASP A 384 -1.45 19.20 2.56
C ASP A 384 -2.28 18.09 3.20
N ALA A 385 -2.19 16.89 2.63
CA ALA A 385 -2.87 15.72 3.18
C ALA A 385 -2.28 15.39 4.55
N TYR A 386 -3.13 14.99 5.50
CA TYR A 386 -2.68 14.63 6.83
C TYR A 386 -3.58 13.57 7.47
N ILE A 387 -3.04 12.95 8.50
CA ILE A 387 -3.79 12.03 9.38
C ILE A 387 -3.83 12.56 10.80
N THR A 388 -4.80 12.11 11.59
CA THR A 388 -4.81 12.21 13.05
C THR A 388 -4.85 10.82 13.64
N LEU A 389 -4.25 10.66 14.82
CA LEU A 389 -4.08 9.37 15.47
C LEU A 389 -4.88 9.30 16.78
N SER A 390 -5.31 8.09 17.13
CA SER A 390 -5.87 7.72 18.42
C SER A 390 -4.94 6.75 19.12
N GLU A 391 -4.16 7.21 20.09
CA GLU A 391 -3.17 6.39 20.80
C GLU A 391 -3.84 5.24 21.56
N LEU A 392 -3.28 4.04 21.41
CA LEU A 392 -3.65 2.86 22.17
C LEU A 392 -2.72 2.77 23.41
N ALA A 393 -3.22 3.21 24.55
CA ALA A 393 -2.43 3.34 25.77
C ALA A 393 -1.80 2.00 26.18
N ALA A 394 -0.53 2.03 26.55
CA ALA A 394 0.18 0.83 26.99
C ALA A 394 -0.40 0.23 28.27
N GLU A 395 -0.31 -1.10 28.42
CA GLU A 395 -0.76 -1.85 29.63
C GLU A 395 -0.13 -1.35 30.94
N ASN A 396 1.07 -0.78 30.87
CA ASN A 396 1.75 -0.18 32.01
C ASN A 396 1.26 1.25 32.35
N GLY A 397 0.30 1.77 31.58
CA GLY A 397 -0.26 3.12 31.71
C GLY A 397 0.62 4.23 31.14
N ALA A 398 1.69 3.90 30.39
CA ALA A 398 2.48 4.90 29.68
C ALA A 398 1.74 5.39 28.44
N THR A 399 1.92 6.66 28.13
CA THR A 399 1.41 7.34 26.92
C THR A 399 2.49 8.24 26.37
N SER A 400 2.42 8.52 25.07
CA SER A 400 3.31 9.48 24.39
C SER A 400 3.03 10.94 24.77
N GLY A 401 1.81 11.23 25.17
CA GLY A 401 1.30 12.58 25.34
C GLY A 401 0.59 13.13 24.09
N LEU A 402 0.35 12.27 23.09
CA LEU A 402 -0.38 12.59 21.87
C LEU A 402 -1.72 13.27 22.17
N ARG A 403 -2.05 14.32 21.42
CA ARG A 403 -3.30 15.04 21.53
C ARG A 403 -4.23 14.70 20.37
N ALA A 404 -5.52 14.71 20.62
CA ALA A 404 -6.54 14.35 19.62
C ALA A 404 -6.53 15.20 18.33
N ASN A 405 -5.87 16.36 18.35
CA ASN A 405 -5.77 17.26 17.21
C ASN A 405 -4.34 17.36 16.64
N ASP A 406 -3.41 16.53 17.13
CA ASP A 406 -2.08 16.47 16.54
C ASP A 406 -2.21 15.85 15.15
N GLU A 407 -1.69 16.54 14.16
CA GLU A 407 -1.76 16.18 12.75
C GLU A 407 -0.38 15.75 12.27
N PHE A 408 -0.34 14.77 11.39
CA PHE A 408 0.89 14.36 10.71
C PHE A 408 0.67 14.42 9.19
N GLU A 409 1.45 15.25 8.51
CA GLU A 409 1.38 15.42 7.06
C GLU A 409 1.89 14.15 6.35
N THR A 410 1.01 13.44 5.70
CA THR A 410 1.32 12.19 5.00
C THR A 410 0.16 11.75 4.11
N THR A 411 0.44 10.72 3.31
CA THR A 411 -0.55 10.02 2.45
C THR A 411 -0.39 8.51 2.58
N GLY A 412 -1.34 7.74 2.07
CA GLY A 412 -1.20 6.28 1.96
C GLY A 412 -1.67 5.50 3.19
N PHE A 413 -2.39 6.14 4.11
CA PHE A 413 -3.04 5.48 5.24
C PHE A 413 -4.56 5.44 5.08
N GLU A 414 -5.19 4.48 5.77
CA GLU A 414 -6.64 4.32 5.83
C GLU A 414 -7.15 4.59 7.24
N ASN A 415 -8.44 4.95 7.39
CA ASN A 415 -9.06 5.04 8.70
C ASN A 415 -9.03 3.66 9.39
N ASP A 416 -8.94 3.65 10.71
CA ASP A 416 -8.90 2.47 11.56
C ASP A 416 -7.64 1.58 11.36
N GLN A 417 -6.68 2.01 10.54
CA GLN A 417 -5.41 1.32 10.35
C GLN A 417 -4.53 1.41 11.60
N ILE A 418 -3.96 0.28 12.03
CA ILE A 418 -3.00 0.26 13.15
C ILE A 418 -1.63 0.71 12.65
N VAL A 419 -1.09 1.72 13.32
CA VAL A 419 0.19 2.35 12.99
C VAL A 419 1.11 2.43 14.21
N LEU A 420 2.39 2.45 13.93
CA LEU A 420 3.45 2.78 14.88
C LEU A 420 3.78 4.25 14.72
N PHE A 421 4.06 4.92 15.81
CA PHE A 421 4.51 6.31 15.77
C PHE A 421 5.53 6.61 16.87
N THR A 422 6.31 7.66 16.64
CA THR A 422 7.21 8.26 17.64
C THR A 422 6.74 9.68 17.95
N TYR A 423 6.99 10.14 19.15
CA TYR A 423 6.48 11.43 19.62
C TYR A 423 7.53 12.14 20.49
N ALA A 424 7.86 13.36 20.15
CA ALA A 424 8.76 14.20 20.91
C ALA A 424 8.39 15.68 20.73
N ASN A 425 8.79 16.53 21.64
CA ASN A 425 8.54 17.97 21.58
C ASN A 425 7.06 18.37 21.34
N ASN A 426 6.11 17.55 21.79
CA ASN A 426 4.65 17.68 21.57
C ASN A 426 4.20 17.58 20.10
N GLU A 427 4.93 16.86 19.27
CA GLU A 427 4.63 16.62 17.87
C GLU A 427 4.88 15.15 17.51
N ILE A 428 4.13 14.65 16.52
CA ILE A 428 4.36 13.33 15.93
C ILE A 428 5.60 13.43 15.04
N GLN A 429 6.61 12.64 15.35
CA GLN A 429 7.89 12.68 14.63
C GLN A 429 7.93 11.68 13.46
N SER A 430 7.22 10.57 13.58
CA SER A 430 7.12 9.57 12.51
C SER A 430 5.83 8.75 12.63
N VAL A 431 5.31 8.26 11.52
CA VAL A 431 4.21 7.31 11.45
C VAL A 431 4.53 6.23 10.43
N LYS A 432 4.26 4.97 10.78
CA LYS A 432 4.47 3.83 9.90
C LYS A 432 3.38 2.78 10.11
N ALA A 433 2.97 2.09 9.04
CA ALA A 433 2.07 0.94 9.18
C ALA A 433 2.72 -0.15 10.03
N ALA A 434 1.98 -0.73 10.96
CA ALA A 434 2.46 -1.83 11.78
C ALA A 434 2.46 -3.14 10.98
N GLU A 435 3.54 -3.93 11.07
CA GLU A 435 3.53 -5.31 10.58
C GLU A 435 2.70 -6.18 11.52
N SER A 436 1.98 -7.15 10.99
CA SER A 436 1.12 -8.03 11.78
C SER A 436 1.33 -9.51 11.49
N ALA A 437 0.95 -10.34 12.44
CA ALA A 437 0.87 -11.79 12.31
C ALA A 437 -0.39 -12.30 13.01
N GLU A 438 -1.03 -13.31 12.46
CA GLU A 438 -2.25 -13.90 12.98
C GLU A 438 -2.03 -15.32 13.46
N GLY A 439 -2.83 -15.73 14.44
CA GLY A 439 -2.85 -17.12 14.86
C GLY A 439 -3.61 -17.37 16.15
N THR A 440 -3.78 -18.65 16.47
CA THR A 440 -4.43 -19.09 17.69
C THR A 440 -3.49 -18.91 18.89
N LEU A 441 -3.96 -18.26 19.95
CA LEU A 441 -3.21 -18.08 21.18
C LEU A 441 -3.07 -19.41 21.93
N THR A 442 -1.86 -19.95 21.94
CA THR A 442 -1.56 -21.25 22.61
C THR A 442 -0.93 -21.08 23.97
N ARG A 443 -0.31 -19.95 24.23
CA ARG A 443 0.35 -19.65 25.51
C ARG A 443 0.40 -18.15 25.77
N LYS A 444 0.21 -17.73 27.02
CA LYS A 444 0.51 -16.37 27.48
C LYS A 444 1.35 -16.39 28.75
N VAL A 445 2.25 -15.43 28.88
CA VAL A 445 3.04 -15.16 30.08
C VAL A 445 2.86 -13.69 30.41
N SER A 446 2.06 -13.41 31.43
CA SER A 446 1.62 -12.05 31.76
C SER A 446 2.77 -11.05 31.85
N GLY A 447 2.61 -9.91 31.18
CA GLY A 447 3.57 -8.83 31.09
C GLY A 447 4.86 -9.19 30.34
N LYS A 448 4.90 -10.32 29.60
CA LYS A 448 6.14 -10.78 28.98
C LYS A 448 5.98 -11.23 27.53
N SER A 449 5.03 -12.14 27.26
CA SER A 449 4.95 -12.72 25.93
C SER A 449 3.65 -13.48 25.69
N ILE A 450 3.33 -13.66 24.40
CA ILE A 450 2.30 -14.56 23.90
C ILE A 450 2.91 -15.52 22.86
N ASN A 451 2.24 -16.67 22.66
CA ASN A 451 2.53 -17.56 21.54
C ASN A 451 1.28 -17.69 20.66
N LEU A 452 1.43 -17.36 19.39
CA LEU A 452 0.43 -17.68 18.36
C LEU A 452 0.90 -18.95 17.63
N GLY A 453 0.17 -20.04 17.80
CA GLY A 453 0.65 -21.36 17.41
C GLY A 453 1.97 -21.71 18.09
N GLU A 454 3.00 -22.00 17.32
CA GLU A 454 4.36 -22.29 17.81
C GLU A 454 5.25 -21.04 17.93
N THR A 455 4.85 -19.93 17.33
CA THR A 455 5.66 -18.70 17.30
C THR A 455 5.47 -17.89 18.57
N LYS A 456 6.59 -17.57 19.24
CA LYS A 456 6.60 -16.73 20.44
C LYS A 456 6.85 -15.28 20.06
N TYR A 457 6.06 -14.37 20.62
CA TYR A 457 6.23 -12.93 20.55
C TYR A 457 6.45 -12.38 21.96
N ASP A 458 7.61 -11.78 22.22
CA ASP A 458 7.88 -11.07 23.45
C ASP A 458 7.22 -9.68 23.37
N PHE A 459 6.64 -9.19 24.46
CA PHE A 459 5.98 -7.89 24.46
C PHE A 459 6.99 -6.75 24.41
N SER A 460 6.66 -5.72 23.61
CA SER A 460 7.28 -4.41 23.68
C SER A 460 7.05 -3.77 25.06
N LYS A 461 7.87 -2.83 25.43
CA LYS A 461 7.66 -2.06 26.66
C LYS A 461 6.35 -1.25 26.61
N MET A 462 5.98 -0.77 25.43
CA MET A 462 4.77 0.02 25.19
C MET A 462 3.61 -0.81 24.62
N TYR A 463 3.58 -2.11 24.93
CA TYR A 463 2.51 -2.97 24.41
C TYR A 463 1.14 -2.62 25.01
N SER A 464 0.13 -2.76 24.16
CA SER A 464 -1.29 -2.65 24.49
C SER A 464 -2.03 -3.91 24.07
N VAL A 465 -3.14 -4.20 24.72
CA VAL A 465 -4.02 -5.32 24.36
C VAL A 465 -5.45 -4.82 24.33
N ASP A 466 -6.18 -5.13 23.29
CA ASP A 466 -7.60 -4.77 23.21
C ASP A 466 -8.40 -5.43 24.35
N GLY A 467 -9.11 -4.61 25.11
CA GLY A 467 -9.79 -5.05 26.35
C GLY A 467 -8.86 -5.38 27.52
N GLY A 468 -7.55 -5.11 27.38
CA GLY A 468 -6.50 -5.39 28.38
C GLY A 468 -6.00 -6.82 28.36
N GLU A 469 -4.81 -7.07 28.94
CA GLU A 469 -4.17 -8.41 28.93
C GLU A 469 -5.03 -9.53 29.53
N SER A 470 -5.96 -9.19 30.40
CA SER A 470 -6.89 -10.16 31.02
C SER A 470 -7.91 -10.73 30.03
N SER A 471 -8.20 -10.02 28.94
CA SER A 471 -9.14 -10.46 27.89
C SER A 471 -8.57 -11.59 27.02
N LEU A 472 -7.24 -11.77 27.01
CA LEU A 472 -6.60 -12.80 26.18
C LEU A 472 -7.02 -14.22 26.60
N GLY A 473 -7.77 -14.90 25.73
CA GLY A 473 -8.24 -16.28 25.88
C GLY A 473 -7.35 -17.29 25.16
N ILE A 474 -6.93 -18.35 25.85
CA ILE A 474 -6.23 -19.47 25.18
C ILE A 474 -7.20 -20.14 24.20
N ASP A 475 -6.68 -20.60 23.06
CA ASP A 475 -7.42 -21.17 21.94
C ASP A 475 -8.30 -20.19 21.15
N SER A 476 -8.26 -18.88 21.46
CA SER A 476 -8.84 -17.83 20.60
C SER A 476 -7.82 -17.32 19.59
N GLU A 477 -8.29 -16.70 18.50
CA GLU A 477 -7.44 -16.17 17.44
C GLU A 477 -7.19 -14.69 17.65
N TYR A 478 -5.95 -14.30 17.45
CA TYR A 478 -5.48 -12.93 17.62
C TYR A 478 -4.63 -12.49 16.47
N VAL A 479 -4.68 -11.19 16.20
CA VAL A 479 -3.68 -10.46 15.44
C VAL A 479 -2.70 -9.86 16.43
N VAL A 480 -1.42 -10.07 16.21
CA VAL A 480 -0.35 -9.38 16.91
C VAL A 480 0.30 -8.39 15.96
N TYR A 481 0.40 -7.14 16.36
CA TYR A 481 1.13 -6.10 15.64
C TYR A 481 2.51 -5.96 16.24
N LEU A 482 3.51 -5.83 15.40
CA LEU A 482 4.90 -5.87 15.78
C LEU A 482 5.54 -4.48 15.64
N ASP A 483 6.41 -4.13 16.57
CA ASP A 483 7.31 -3.00 16.37
C ASP A 483 8.44 -3.35 15.39
N ALA A 484 9.25 -2.37 15.01
CA ALA A 484 10.36 -2.55 14.08
C ALA A 484 11.40 -3.60 14.51
N ASN A 485 11.40 -3.99 15.77
CA ASN A 485 12.31 -4.96 16.36
C ASN A 485 11.69 -6.37 16.49
N GLY A 486 10.43 -6.51 16.08
CA GLY A 486 9.68 -7.76 16.15
C GLY A 486 9.07 -8.07 17.52
N TYR A 487 9.00 -7.09 18.42
CA TYR A 487 8.26 -7.22 19.68
C TYR A 487 6.77 -6.96 19.45
N ALA A 488 5.92 -7.71 20.12
CA ALA A 488 4.47 -7.48 20.10
C ALA A 488 4.15 -6.16 20.80
N ILE A 489 3.62 -5.20 20.05
CA ILE A 489 3.27 -3.86 20.56
C ILE A 489 1.76 -3.68 20.72
N TYR A 490 0.95 -4.36 19.89
CA TYR A 490 -0.50 -4.39 20.07
C TYR A 490 -1.03 -5.79 19.79
N VAL A 491 -2.04 -6.18 20.52
CA VAL A 491 -2.73 -7.47 20.34
C VAL A 491 -4.23 -7.23 20.40
N GLU A 492 -4.90 -7.67 19.36
CA GLU A 492 -6.36 -7.66 19.32
C GLU A 492 -6.91 -9.02 18.87
N GLU A 493 -8.14 -9.31 19.21
CA GLU A 493 -8.81 -10.50 18.70
C GLU A 493 -9.01 -10.36 17.19
N THR A 494 -8.66 -11.40 16.42
CA THR A 494 -8.79 -11.38 14.95
C THR A 494 -10.20 -10.97 14.55
N GLU A 495 -10.32 -10.09 13.55
CA GLU A 495 -11.60 -9.83 12.93
C GLU A 495 -12.13 -11.11 12.31
N TYR A 496 -13.22 -11.60 12.84
CA TYR A 496 -13.91 -12.72 12.22
C TYR A 496 -14.48 -12.26 10.87
N ASN A 497 -14.30 -13.09 9.85
CA ASN A 497 -14.95 -12.84 8.59
C ASN A 497 -16.47 -12.82 8.82
N ILE A 498 -17.19 -11.95 8.14
CA ILE A 498 -18.66 -11.92 8.24
C ILE A 498 -19.29 -13.31 8.03
N ALA A 499 -18.61 -14.18 7.24
CA ALA A 499 -19.00 -15.57 6.99
C ALA A 499 -18.98 -16.46 8.24
N ASP A 500 -18.30 -16.05 9.29
CA ASP A 500 -18.22 -16.80 10.55
C ASP A 500 -19.39 -16.49 11.49
N TYR A 501 -20.19 -15.44 11.21
CA TYR A 501 -21.33 -15.09 12.01
C TYR A 501 -22.57 -15.85 11.57
N ALA A 502 -23.31 -16.39 12.56
CA ALA A 502 -24.57 -17.04 12.32
C ALA A 502 -25.54 -16.81 13.49
N TYR A 503 -26.81 -16.80 13.20
CA TYR A 503 -27.85 -16.87 14.23
C TYR A 503 -28.06 -18.32 14.65
N LEU A 504 -27.98 -18.61 15.95
CA LEU A 504 -28.25 -19.92 16.51
C LEU A 504 -29.74 -20.16 16.65
N ARG A 505 -30.29 -20.93 15.71
CA ARG A 505 -31.71 -21.24 15.65
C ARG A 505 -32.14 -22.34 16.64
N ALA A 506 -31.34 -23.38 16.76
CA ALA A 506 -31.58 -24.50 17.69
C ALA A 506 -30.32 -25.26 17.99
N LEU A 507 -30.28 -25.84 19.18
CA LEU A 507 -29.21 -26.72 19.62
C LEU A 507 -29.81 -28.04 20.11
N GLN A 508 -29.33 -29.15 19.56
CA GLN A 508 -29.74 -30.48 19.97
C GLN A 508 -28.56 -31.26 20.54
N GLY A 509 -28.55 -31.45 21.86
CA GLY A 509 -27.58 -32.31 22.52
C GLY A 509 -27.79 -33.79 22.15
N SER A 510 -26.74 -34.53 21.96
CA SER A 510 -26.78 -35.96 21.73
C SER A 510 -27.01 -36.73 23.04
N SER A 511 -28.03 -37.56 23.07
CA SER A 511 -28.25 -38.51 24.17
C SER A 511 -27.47 -39.84 24.03
N VAL A 512 -26.69 -39.98 22.95
CA VAL A 512 -25.93 -41.16 22.63
C VAL A 512 -24.45 -40.92 22.83
N ALA A 513 -23.78 -41.74 23.66
CA ALA A 513 -22.36 -41.62 23.89
C ALA A 513 -21.58 -41.70 22.53
N PHE A 514 -20.69 -40.75 22.33
CA PHE A 514 -19.88 -40.55 21.09
C PHE A 514 -20.59 -40.00 19.86
N ALA A 515 -21.84 -39.56 19.95
CA ALA A 515 -22.45 -38.79 18.88
C ALA A 515 -22.26 -37.29 19.10
N SER A 516 -22.05 -36.54 18.00
CA SER A 516 -21.91 -35.07 18.01
C SER A 516 -23.25 -34.42 18.37
N ASP A 517 -23.20 -33.30 19.08
CA ASP A 517 -24.35 -32.39 19.19
C ASP A 517 -24.60 -31.76 17.82
N LYS A 518 -25.80 -31.20 17.61
CA LYS A 518 -26.17 -30.53 16.36
C LYS A 518 -26.65 -29.13 16.62
N ALA A 519 -26.16 -28.19 15.81
CA ALA A 519 -26.66 -26.82 15.82
C ALA A 519 -27.33 -26.51 14.47
N ALA A 520 -28.52 -25.91 14.53
CA ALA A 520 -29.21 -25.33 13.38
C ALA A 520 -28.95 -23.84 13.35
N LEU A 521 -28.42 -23.36 12.23
CA LEU A 521 -27.92 -21.99 12.07
C LEU A 521 -28.63 -21.30 10.90
N ILE A 522 -28.74 -19.97 10.99
CA ILE A 522 -29.00 -19.10 9.85
C ILE A 522 -27.72 -18.32 9.62
N THR A 523 -27.08 -18.56 8.49
CA THR A 523 -25.77 -17.95 8.17
C THR A 523 -25.90 -16.49 7.73
N TYR A 524 -24.80 -15.79 7.67
CA TYR A 524 -24.74 -14.38 7.28
C TYR A 524 -25.34 -14.09 5.88
N ASP A 525 -25.36 -15.07 5.00
CA ASP A 525 -25.94 -15.03 3.64
C ASP A 525 -27.40 -15.52 3.58
N GLY A 526 -28.05 -15.70 4.74
CA GLY A 526 -29.44 -16.08 4.86
C GLY A 526 -29.72 -17.57 4.66
N LYS A 527 -28.70 -18.42 4.52
CA LYS A 527 -28.92 -19.87 4.33
C LYS A 527 -29.10 -20.57 5.65
N MET A 528 -29.99 -21.55 5.66
CA MET A 528 -30.16 -22.47 6.79
C MET A 528 -29.15 -23.61 6.69
N LYS A 529 -28.39 -23.83 7.77
CA LYS A 529 -27.36 -24.88 7.85
C LYS A 529 -27.50 -25.66 9.15
N THR A 530 -27.38 -26.98 9.10
CA THR A 530 -27.24 -27.81 10.29
C THR A 530 -25.83 -28.35 10.34
N VAL A 531 -25.13 -28.16 11.47
CA VAL A 531 -23.74 -28.53 11.66
C VAL A 531 -23.59 -29.46 12.84
N ASP A 532 -22.58 -30.32 12.77
CA ASP A 532 -22.16 -31.15 13.91
C ASP A 532 -21.24 -30.32 14.83
N THR A 533 -21.48 -30.34 16.12
CA THR A 533 -20.69 -29.61 17.13
C THR A 533 -20.37 -30.53 18.31
N LYS A 534 -19.58 -30.09 19.26
CA LYS A 534 -19.17 -30.86 20.45
C LYS A 534 -19.88 -30.37 21.70
N GLU A 535 -20.07 -31.30 22.65
CA GLU A 535 -20.64 -31.01 23.97
C GLU A 535 -19.84 -29.91 24.69
N ASP A 536 -18.51 -29.88 24.58
CA ASP A 536 -17.65 -28.88 25.19
C ASP A 536 -17.88 -27.45 24.64
N TYR A 537 -18.47 -27.33 23.44
CA TYR A 537 -18.76 -26.06 22.79
C TYR A 537 -20.20 -25.59 22.97
N THR A 538 -21.01 -26.43 23.63
CA THR A 538 -22.45 -26.19 23.84
C THR A 538 -22.77 -25.89 25.30
N ASN A 539 -21.79 -26.02 26.21
CA ASN A 539 -21.99 -25.79 27.64
C ASN A 539 -22.42 -24.37 27.98
N ASP A 540 -22.00 -23.39 27.21
CA ASP A 540 -22.38 -21.98 27.36
C ASP A 540 -23.83 -21.73 26.94
N PHE A 541 -24.39 -22.64 26.16
CA PHE A 541 -25.78 -22.62 25.64
C PHE A 541 -26.71 -23.61 26.40
N ALA A 542 -26.39 -23.94 27.63
CA ALA A 542 -27.18 -24.88 28.44
C ALA A 542 -28.62 -24.38 28.68
N GLY A 543 -29.61 -25.09 28.14
CA GLY A 543 -31.02 -24.73 28.20
C GLY A 543 -31.68 -24.44 26.86
N TYR A 544 -30.94 -24.47 25.77
CA TYR A 544 -31.45 -24.22 24.40
C TYR A 544 -31.94 -25.49 23.69
N GLY A 545 -32.77 -26.31 24.38
CA GLY A 545 -33.34 -27.51 23.78
C GLY A 545 -34.55 -27.24 22.87
N SER A 546 -34.95 -26.00 22.66
CA SER A 546 -36.07 -25.59 21.81
C SER A 546 -35.63 -24.58 20.75
N GLU A 547 -36.31 -24.60 19.63
CA GLU A 547 -36.05 -23.63 18.56
C GLU A 547 -36.36 -22.21 19.06
N LEU A 548 -35.42 -21.28 18.78
CA LEU A 548 -35.48 -19.87 19.14
C LEU A 548 -35.87 -19.04 17.92
N GLN A 549 -36.66 -18.01 18.15
CA GLN A 549 -37.04 -17.04 17.13
C GLN A 549 -36.17 -15.78 17.23
N ILE A 550 -35.82 -15.20 16.10
CA ILE A 550 -35.12 -13.92 16.04
C ILE A 550 -35.89 -12.88 16.88
N GLY A 551 -35.17 -12.18 17.78
CA GLY A 551 -35.71 -11.20 18.70
C GLY A 551 -36.30 -11.76 20.00
N ASP A 552 -36.20 -13.07 20.23
CA ASP A 552 -36.55 -13.62 21.54
C ASP A 552 -35.46 -13.25 22.58
N PRO A 553 -35.79 -13.07 23.86
CA PRO A 553 -34.83 -12.65 24.89
C PRO A 553 -33.61 -13.56 25.08
N LYS A 554 -33.66 -14.77 24.55
CA LYS A 554 -32.56 -15.76 24.59
C LYS A 554 -31.97 -16.03 23.22
N SER A 555 -32.27 -15.21 22.24
CA SER A 555 -31.70 -15.35 20.91
C SER A 555 -30.19 -15.04 20.91
N GLU A 556 -29.42 -15.86 20.23
CA GLU A 556 -27.98 -15.74 20.20
C GLU A 556 -27.45 -15.68 18.76
N ILE A 557 -26.59 -14.70 18.51
CA ILE A 557 -25.69 -14.70 17.37
C ILE A 557 -24.39 -15.32 17.85
N VAL A 558 -23.85 -16.24 17.08
CA VAL A 558 -22.66 -16.99 17.43
C VAL A 558 -21.61 -16.87 16.34
N LEU A 559 -20.35 -16.95 16.74
CA LEU A 559 -19.29 -17.22 15.78
C LEU A 559 -19.18 -18.72 15.57
N VAL A 560 -19.04 -19.12 14.31
CA VAL A 560 -19.05 -20.50 13.86
C VAL A 560 -17.76 -20.82 13.14
N LYS A 561 -16.92 -21.68 13.69
CA LYS A 561 -15.66 -22.07 13.07
C LYS A 561 -15.57 -23.57 12.86
N GLU A 562 -15.26 -23.97 11.64
CA GLU A 562 -15.03 -25.38 11.30
C GLU A 562 -13.64 -25.80 11.79
N THR A 563 -13.60 -26.91 12.51
CA THR A 563 -12.35 -27.53 12.97
C THR A 563 -11.75 -28.42 11.88
N SER A 564 -10.48 -28.77 11.99
CA SER A 564 -9.81 -29.71 11.09
C SER A 564 -10.44 -31.12 11.02
N LYS A 565 -11.42 -31.40 11.89
CA LYS A 565 -12.17 -32.67 11.93
C LYS A 565 -13.57 -32.57 11.32
N GLY A 566 -13.95 -31.40 10.77
CA GLY A 566 -15.27 -31.16 10.21
C GLY A 566 -16.38 -30.95 11.27
N GLU A 567 -16.02 -30.75 12.52
CA GLU A 567 -16.94 -30.34 13.59
C GLU A 567 -16.86 -28.82 13.74
N TYR A 568 -17.90 -28.19 14.24
CA TYR A 568 -18.00 -26.75 14.37
C TYR A 568 -17.89 -26.31 15.84
N ARG A 569 -17.08 -25.28 16.09
CA ARG A 569 -17.10 -24.52 17.32
C ARG A 569 -18.12 -23.42 17.23
N LEU A 570 -18.87 -23.23 18.32
CA LEU A 570 -19.75 -22.08 18.51
C LEU A 570 -19.17 -21.23 19.63
N LYS A 571 -18.97 -19.93 19.39
CA LYS A 571 -18.60 -18.97 20.42
C LYS A 571 -19.77 -18.03 20.63
N ASP A 572 -20.17 -17.86 21.89
CA ASP A 572 -21.19 -16.89 22.30
C ASP A 572 -20.72 -15.46 22.04
N LEU A 573 -21.66 -14.61 21.66
CA LEU A 573 -21.48 -13.18 21.44
C LEU A 573 -22.45 -12.40 22.31
N ASP A 574 -22.09 -11.19 22.69
CA ASP A 574 -22.97 -10.27 23.44
C ASP A 574 -24.14 -9.79 22.55
N THR A 575 -25.02 -10.74 22.20
CA THR A 575 -26.18 -10.51 21.33
C THR A 575 -27.19 -9.59 21.99
N LYS A 576 -27.69 -8.61 21.26
CA LYS A 576 -28.74 -7.69 21.73
C LYS A 576 -30.06 -8.02 21.03
N ASN A 577 -31.11 -8.16 21.82
CA ASN A 577 -32.48 -8.54 21.39
C ASN A 577 -33.49 -7.47 21.78
N PRO A 578 -33.53 -6.31 21.07
CA PRO A 578 -34.48 -5.24 21.40
C PRO A 578 -35.90 -5.68 21.09
N SER A 579 -36.82 -5.34 21.95
CA SER A 579 -38.25 -5.56 21.69
C SER A 579 -38.79 -4.44 20.80
N ILE A 580 -39.02 -4.73 19.53
CA ILE A 580 -39.66 -3.81 18.60
C ILE A 580 -41.21 -3.94 18.77
N ALA A 581 -41.85 -2.88 19.34
CA ALA A 581 -43.27 -2.87 19.46
C ALA A 581 -43.94 -2.71 18.09
N LYS A 582 -45.24 -3.04 18.03
CA LYS A 582 -46.06 -2.84 16.83
C LYS A 582 -45.90 -1.42 16.31
N ALA A 583 -45.46 -1.28 15.06
CA ALA A 583 -45.28 0.01 14.45
C ALA A 583 -46.61 0.51 13.91
N GLU A 584 -47.12 1.62 14.42
CA GLU A 584 -48.14 2.40 13.70
C GLU A 584 -47.55 3.13 12.49
N ASP A 585 -46.20 3.18 12.39
CA ASP A 585 -45.43 3.82 11.33
C ASP A 585 -44.31 2.88 10.84
N SER A 586 -43.85 3.08 9.62
CA SER A 586 -42.79 2.30 9.01
C SER A 586 -41.53 2.18 9.86
N PHE A 587 -40.99 0.96 10.00
CA PHE A 587 -39.64 0.73 10.45
C PHE A 587 -38.73 0.91 9.22
N GLU A 588 -37.95 1.95 9.22
CA GLU A 588 -37.14 2.31 8.07
C GLU A 588 -35.66 2.23 8.44
N LEU A 589 -34.95 1.34 7.80
CA LEU A 589 -33.48 1.40 7.72
C LEU A 589 -33.17 2.47 6.67
N ARG A 590 -32.80 3.66 7.11
CA ARG A 590 -32.63 4.78 6.18
C ARG A 590 -31.35 4.67 5.40
N ASN A 591 -31.50 4.70 4.09
CA ASN A 591 -30.41 4.83 3.14
C ASN A 591 -29.56 6.06 3.45
N GLY A 592 -28.22 5.91 3.51
CA GLY A 592 -27.28 7.00 3.75
C GLY A 592 -27.26 7.58 5.18
N VAL A 593 -28.04 7.04 6.12
CA VAL A 593 -27.98 7.43 7.53
C VAL A 593 -27.44 6.28 8.35
N ALA A 594 -26.20 6.35 8.74
CA ALA A 594 -25.50 5.33 9.52
C ALA A 594 -26.09 5.11 10.93
N ARG A 595 -27.42 5.21 11.06
CA ARG A 595 -28.13 5.13 12.34
C ARG A 595 -29.46 4.46 12.21
N ILE A 596 -29.64 3.32 12.89
CA ILE A 596 -30.89 2.60 13.00
C ILE A 596 -31.61 3.14 14.23
N ASN A 597 -32.78 3.78 14.05
CA ASN A 597 -33.56 4.34 15.14
C ASN A 597 -34.42 3.25 15.79
N LEU A 598 -34.19 3.00 17.07
CA LEU A 598 -34.88 1.98 17.86
C LEU A 598 -36.10 2.52 18.63
N THR A 599 -36.30 3.84 18.80
CA THR A 599 -37.35 4.42 19.65
C THR A 599 -38.56 4.92 18.91
N ASN A 600 -38.42 5.56 17.78
CA ASN A 600 -39.57 6.26 17.17
C ASN A 600 -40.47 5.39 16.29
N LYS A 601 -40.24 4.09 16.29
CA LYS A 601 -40.96 3.16 15.43
C LYS A 601 -41.26 1.84 16.14
N GLY A 602 -41.62 1.95 17.41
CA GLY A 602 -42.08 0.80 18.16
C GLY A 602 -41.07 0.05 18.99
N VAL A 603 -39.86 0.52 19.17
CA VAL A 603 -38.92 -0.10 20.12
C VAL A 603 -39.24 0.34 21.53
N THR A 604 -39.58 -0.60 22.40
CA THR A 604 -39.99 -0.34 23.78
C THR A 604 -38.84 -0.41 24.78
N ASN A 605 -37.69 -0.89 24.39
CA ASN A 605 -36.56 -1.08 25.30
C ASN A 605 -35.20 -0.90 24.58
N ALA A 606 -34.71 0.32 24.61
CA ALA A 606 -33.43 0.69 24.01
C ALA A 606 -32.26 0.55 24.99
N SER A 607 -32.45 -0.10 26.15
CA SER A 607 -31.38 -0.24 27.14
C SER A 607 -30.18 -1.04 26.63
N ASP A 608 -30.37 -1.78 25.54
CA ASP A 608 -29.36 -2.61 24.92
C ASP A 608 -28.63 -1.93 23.74
N ALA A 609 -29.19 -0.84 23.23
CA ALA A 609 -28.45 0.06 22.38
C ALA A 609 -27.50 0.89 23.24
N LYS A 610 -26.30 1.17 22.75
CA LYS A 610 -25.23 1.95 23.42
C LYS A 610 -25.78 2.80 24.58
N GLN A 611 -25.51 2.40 25.76
CA GLN A 611 -25.98 2.89 27.06
C GLN A 611 -26.80 4.22 27.03
N GLY A 612 -28.12 4.11 26.99
CA GLY A 612 -29.02 5.29 27.03
C GLY A 612 -29.33 5.94 25.69
N THR A 613 -29.03 5.30 24.57
CA THR A 613 -29.38 5.75 23.22
C THR A 613 -30.48 4.87 22.60
N ASP A 614 -31.42 5.50 21.92
CA ASP A 614 -32.52 4.86 21.26
C ASP A 614 -32.20 4.45 19.82
N TYR A 615 -30.94 4.15 19.52
CA TYR A 615 -30.46 3.79 18.18
C TYR A 615 -29.16 3.02 18.25
N ILE A 616 -28.90 2.26 17.18
CA ILE A 616 -27.57 1.66 16.86
C ILE A 616 -27.04 2.27 15.57
N TYR A 617 -25.74 2.23 15.39
CA TYR A 617 -25.13 2.62 14.12
C TYR A 617 -25.01 1.41 13.18
N ALA A 618 -25.05 1.69 11.89
CA ALA A 618 -24.71 0.75 10.84
C ALA A 618 -23.91 1.49 9.77
N ASP A 619 -23.02 0.79 9.11
CA ASP A 619 -22.14 1.32 8.07
C ASP A 619 -22.25 0.55 6.75
N SER A 620 -21.33 0.78 5.84
CA SER A 620 -21.27 0.08 4.56
C SER A 620 -20.88 -1.41 4.68
N LYS A 621 -20.38 -1.85 5.84
CA LYS A 621 -19.98 -3.24 6.11
C LYS A 621 -21.01 -4.04 6.91
N THR A 622 -21.95 -3.37 7.56
CA THR A 622 -23.01 -4.00 8.37
C THR A 622 -23.85 -4.95 7.52
N VAL A 623 -24.00 -6.20 7.94
CA VAL A 623 -24.84 -7.19 7.25
C VAL A 623 -26.21 -7.28 7.91
N PHE A 624 -27.26 -7.18 7.10
CA PHE A 624 -28.66 -7.38 7.50
C PHE A 624 -29.17 -8.69 6.91
N VAL A 625 -29.63 -9.60 7.75
CA VAL A 625 -30.28 -10.84 7.34
C VAL A 625 -31.77 -10.73 7.68
N VAL A 626 -32.59 -10.58 6.67
CA VAL A 626 -34.04 -10.38 6.82
C VAL A 626 -34.78 -11.63 6.43
N GLY A 627 -35.47 -12.22 7.40
CA GLY A 627 -36.35 -13.32 7.18
C GLY A 627 -37.82 -12.84 7.05
N THR A 628 -38.44 -13.14 5.94
CA THR A 628 -39.88 -12.90 5.73
C THR A 628 -40.66 -14.20 5.79
N TYR A 629 -41.86 -14.18 6.40
CA TYR A 629 -42.71 -15.34 6.51
C TYR A 629 -44.19 -14.94 6.31
N ASP A 630 -45.00 -15.86 5.76
CA ASP A 630 -46.39 -15.62 5.41
C ASP A 630 -47.30 -15.97 6.59
N SER A 631 -48.15 -15.00 6.93
CA SER A 631 -49.32 -14.93 7.83
C SER A 631 -49.48 -15.79 9.07
N GLY A 632 -49.64 -15.09 10.16
CA GLY A 632 -50.62 -15.38 11.22
C GLY A 632 -50.14 -16.13 12.43
N ALA A 633 -49.02 -16.77 12.45
CA ALA A 633 -48.44 -17.32 13.67
C ALA A 633 -46.92 -17.20 13.60
N ARG A 634 -46.32 -16.67 14.64
CA ARG A 634 -44.87 -16.66 14.89
C ARG A 634 -44.21 -18.06 14.71
N GLU A 635 -45.00 -19.08 14.66
CA GLU A 635 -44.59 -20.47 14.46
C GLU A 635 -44.16 -20.77 12.99
N ASN A 636 -44.62 -19.96 12.03
CA ASN A 636 -44.30 -20.11 10.62
C ASN A 636 -42.93 -19.54 10.22
N TRP A 637 -42.20 -18.90 11.15
CA TRP A 637 -40.88 -18.42 10.92
C TRP A 637 -39.88 -19.51 10.42
N LYS A 638 -40.19 -20.78 10.58
CA LYS A 638 -39.44 -21.93 10.08
C LYS A 638 -39.43 -22.02 8.56
N ASP A 639 -40.50 -21.52 7.95
CA ASP A 639 -40.68 -21.48 6.51
C ASP A 639 -40.30 -20.12 5.93
N ALA A 640 -39.64 -19.27 6.75
CA ALA A 640 -39.21 -17.95 6.35
C ALA A 640 -38.16 -18.02 5.24
N THR A 641 -38.30 -17.14 4.29
CA THR A 641 -37.24 -16.88 3.28
C THR A 641 -36.31 -15.83 3.82
N TYR A 642 -35.02 -16.15 3.90
CA TYR A 642 -33.98 -15.23 4.39
C TYR A 642 -33.20 -14.59 3.26
N ARG A 643 -33.02 -13.28 3.32
CA ARG A 643 -32.20 -12.51 2.39
C ARG A 643 -31.16 -11.72 3.15
N ALA A 644 -29.95 -11.65 2.62
CA ALA A 644 -28.86 -10.87 3.21
C ALA A 644 -28.61 -9.60 2.40
N TYR A 645 -28.30 -8.51 3.10
CA TYR A 645 -27.99 -7.20 2.52
C TYR A 645 -26.73 -6.67 3.20
N THR A 646 -25.77 -6.21 2.44
CA THR A 646 -24.52 -5.64 2.98
C THR A 646 -24.54 -4.13 2.84
N GLY A 647 -24.31 -3.44 3.95
CA GLY A 647 -24.30 -1.98 4.05
C GLY A 647 -25.68 -1.36 4.31
N ILE A 648 -25.67 -0.27 5.07
CA ILE A 648 -26.89 0.48 5.43
C ILE A 648 -27.59 1.05 4.20
N ASN A 649 -26.84 1.37 3.16
CA ASN A 649 -27.41 1.89 1.92
C ASN A 649 -28.19 0.81 1.13
N ASN A 650 -27.93 -0.44 1.41
CA ASN A 650 -28.53 -1.61 0.75
C ASN A 650 -29.59 -2.29 1.61
N ALA A 651 -29.72 -1.85 2.85
CA ALA A 651 -30.71 -2.40 3.76
C ALA A 651 -32.14 -2.11 3.26
N PRO A 652 -33.07 -3.08 3.38
CA PRO A 652 -34.44 -2.87 2.94
C PRO A 652 -35.18 -1.90 3.83
N THR A 653 -36.15 -1.25 3.28
CA THR A 653 -37.17 -0.49 4.03
C THR A 653 -38.32 -1.43 4.42
N ILE A 654 -38.61 -1.54 5.70
CA ILE A 654 -39.73 -2.34 6.23
C ILE A 654 -40.79 -1.37 6.66
N VAL A 655 -41.93 -1.44 6.01
CA VAL A 655 -43.09 -0.57 6.25
C VAL A 655 -44.34 -1.38 6.67
N ASP A 656 -45.19 -0.79 7.49
CA ASP A 656 -46.52 -1.33 7.80
C ASP A 656 -47.33 -1.37 6.51
N ASP A 657 -47.99 -2.50 6.19
CA ASP A 657 -48.72 -2.70 4.92
C ASP A 657 -50.02 -1.91 4.84
N ASN A 658 -50.44 -1.22 5.91
CA ASN A 658 -51.50 -0.20 5.98
C ASN A 658 -52.86 -0.60 5.39
N ASP A 659 -53.20 -1.88 5.34
CA ASP A 659 -54.55 -2.36 4.97
C ASP A 659 -55.52 -2.32 6.13
N SER A 660 -55.95 -1.11 6.52
CA SER A 660 -57.09 -0.87 7.42
C SER A 660 -57.03 -1.44 8.84
N SER A 661 -55.93 -2.08 9.25
CA SER A 661 -55.71 -2.53 10.63
C SER A 661 -54.22 -2.39 10.97
N PRO A 662 -53.83 -1.85 12.15
CA PRO A 662 -52.44 -1.77 12.57
C PRO A 662 -51.81 -3.15 12.59
N ALA A 663 -50.51 -3.23 12.25
CA ALA A 663 -49.71 -4.46 12.32
C ALA A 663 -49.94 -5.17 13.68
N THR A 664 -50.16 -6.48 13.63
CA THR A 664 -50.48 -7.27 14.82
C THR A 664 -49.27 -7.94 15.42
N ASN A 665 -48.25 -8.23 14.63
CA ASN A 665 -47.01 -8.88 15.04
C ASN A 665 -45.85 -7.90 15.17
N ALA A 666 -44.98 -8.10 16.14
CA ALA A 666 -43.75 -7.33 16.28
C ALA A 666 -42.68 -7.85 15.31
N ILE A 667 -41.84 -6.97 14.80
CA ILE A 667 -40.63 -7.35 14.08
C ILE A 667 -39.65 -7.95 15.10
N GLY A 668 -39.16 -9.16 14.84
CA GLY A 668 -38.08 -9.77 15.61
C GLY A 668 -36.72 -9.16 15.17
N MET A 669 -35.89 -8.77 16.14
CA MET A 669 -34.56 -8.26 15.85
C MET A 669 -33.55 -8.83 16.83
N SER A 670 -32.40 -9.29 16.28
CA SER A 670 -31.21 -9.68 17.03
C SER A 670 -30.00 -9.06 16.35
N TYR A 671 -29.12 -8.43 17.10
CA TYR A 671 -27.94 -7.83 16.51
C TYR A 671 -26.70 -7.97 17.40
N TYR A 672 -25.55 -7.91 16.79
CA TYR A 672 -24.25 -7.86 17.45
C TYR A 672 -23.50 -6.60 17.01
N CYS A 673 -22.91 -5.88 17.98
CA CYS A 673 -22.07 -4.73 17.75
C CYS A 673 -20.67 -5.02 18.28
N ARG A 674 -19.67 -4.76 17.47
CA ARG A 674 -18.30 -4.68 17.92
C ARG A 674 -18.09 -3.40 18.77
N ASN A 675 -16.92 -3.23 19.38
CA ASN A 675 -16.58 -2.26 20.44
C ASN A 675 -17.00 -0.79 20.19
N ASN A 676 -17.20 -0.35 18.95
CA ASN A 676 -17.54 1.03 18.59
C ASN A 676 -19.05 1.33 18.58
N GLY A 677 -19.91 0.35 18.85
CA GLY A 677 -21.38 0.48 18.80
C GLY A 677 -21.95 0.53 17.38
N VAL A 678 -21.17 0.13 16.36
CA VAL A 678 -21.66 -0.13 15.01
C VAL A 678 -22.05 -1.60 14.91
N ALA A 679 -23.23 -1.87 14.32
CA ALA A 679 -23.69 -3.25 14.15
C ALA A 679 -22.82 -3.96 13.11
N THR A 680 -22.29 -5.12 13.49
CA THR A 680 -21.58 -6.02 12.56
C THR A 680 -22.59 -6.80 11.73
N ILE A 681 -23.59 -7.39 12.41
CA ILE A 681 -24.66 -8.16 11.79
C ILE A 681 -25.99 -7.95 12.50
N VAL A 682 -27.06 -7.88 11.74
CA VAL A 682 -28.45 -7.69 12.22
C VAL A 682 -29.34 -8.75 11.60
N TYR A 683 -30.01 -9.55 12.41
CA TYR A 683 -31.05 -10.48 11.98
C TYR A 683 -32.42 -9.88 12.25
N LEU A 684 -33.29 -9.91 11.25
CA LEU A 684 -34.67 -9.43 11.31
C LEU A 684 -35.62 -10.55 10.93
N SER A 685 -36.77 -10.61 11.62
CA SER A 685 -37.85 -11.55 11.31
C SER A 685 -39.16 -10.74 11.15
N VAL A 686 -39.73 -10.81 9.96
CA VAL A 686 -40.83 -9.92 9.51
C VAL A 686 -42.01 -10.74 9.00
N ASP A 687 -43.21 -10.44 9.51
CA ASP A 687 -44.45 -11.03 9.04
C ASP A 687 -44.99 -10.23 7.84
N GLU A 688 -45.08 -10.86 6.67
CA GLU A 688 -45.53 -10.23 5.42
C GLU A 688 -47.04 -9.91 5.42
N ALA A 689 -47.82 -10.49 6.36
CA ALA A 689 -49.22 -10.09 6.54
C ALA A 689 -49.36 -8.72 7.20
N ASP A 690 -48.37 -8.30 7.97
CA ASP A 690 -48.38 -7.05 8.71
C ASP A 690 -47.41 -6.00 8.11
N TYR A 691 -46.37 -6.42 7.43
CA TYR A 691 -45.28 -5.54 6.93
C TYR A 691 -44.90 -5.87 5.49
N LYS A 692 -44.59 -4.83 4.76
CA LYS A 692 -43.99 -4.93 3.43
C LYS A 692 -42.52 -4.62 3.49
N VAL A 693 -41.72 -5.52 2.98
CA VAL A 693 -40.27 -5.33 2.80
C VAL A 693 -40.05 -4.81 1.39
N THR A 694 -39.56 -3.57 1.26
CA THR A 694 -39.34 -2.92 -0.05
C THR A 694 -37.95 -2.36 -0.16
N GLY A 695 -37.43 -2.31 -1.36
CA GLY A 695 -36.07 -1.81 -1.60
C GLY A 695 -35.06 -2.71 -0.90
N GLY A 696 -33.82 -2.29 -0.94
CA GLY A 696 -32.72 -3.10 -0.42
C GLY A 696 -32.46 -4.19 -1.41
N ASN A 697 -31.48 -3.99 -2.13
CA ASN A 697 -30.62 -4.97 -2.75
C ASN A 697 -29.75 -4.33 -3.81
N ASN A 698 -28.51 -4.64 -3.78
CA ASN A 698 -27.59 -4.33 -4.85
C ASN A 698 -27.10 -5.59 -5.57
N ASP A 699 -27.85 -6.69 -5.50
CA ASP A 699 -27.58 -7.81 -6.39
C ASP A 699 -27.84 -7.35 -7.81
N VAL A 700 -26.81 -6.71 -8.39
CA VAL A 700 -26.88 -6.37 -9.80
C VAL A 700 -26.82 -7.67 -10.58
N ILE A 701 -27.93 -8.00 -11.22
CA ILE A 701 -28.03 -9.14 -12.11
C ILE A 701 -28.02 -8.62 -13.55
N PHE A 702 -27.00 -8.98 -14.26
CA PHE A 702 -26.81 -8.58 -15.66
C PHE A 702 -26.86 -9.80 -16.57
N PHE A 703 -27.69 -9.72 -17.61
CA PHE A 703 -27.70 -10.68 -18.70
C PHE A 703 -27.23 -10.02 -19.98
N ALA A 704 -26.24 -10.58 -20.62
CA ALA A 704 -25.73 -10.09 -21.89
C ALA A 704 -26.69 -10.39 -23.05
N PHE A 705 -26.67 -9.55 -24.07
CA PHE A 705 -27.37 -9.83 -25.31
C PHE A 705 -26.85 -11.13 -25.93
N GLU A 706 -27.69 -11.83 -26.69
CA GLU A 706 -27.38 -13.13 -27.32
C GLU A 706 -26.78 -14.21 -26.41
N SER A 707 -26.66 -13.96 -25.10
CA SER A 707 -26.23 -15.01 -24.15
C SER A 707 -27.10 -16.24 -24.34
N GLY A 708 -26.43 -17.35 -24.57
CA GLY A 708 -27.09 -18.62 -24.88
C GLY A 708 -28.07 -18.97 -23.78
N SER A 709 -29.32 -19.22 -24.16
CA SER A 709 -30.34 -19.72 -23.26
C SER A 709 -30.72 -21.16 -23.64
N LYS A 710 -30.88 -22.01 -22.66
CA LYS A 710 -31.36 -23.34 -22.83
C LYS A 710 -32.61 -23.53 -21.98
N LYS A 711 -33.75 -23.82 -22.65
CA LYS A 711 -34.94 -24.18 -21.93
C LYS A 711 -34.80 -25.61 -21.38
N ILE A 712 -35.04 -25.75 -20.09
CA ILE A 712 -35.04 -27.04 -19.40
C ILE A 712 -36.46 -27.26 -18.87
N GLU A 713 -36.98 -28.44 -19.13
CA GLU A 713 -38.25 -28.92 -18.58
C GLU A 713 -37.90 -30.02 -17.57
N ASP A 714 -38.17 -29.75 -16.29
CA ASP A 714 -38.13 -30.74 -15.23
C ASP A 714 -39.57 -31.10 -14.87
N SER A 715 -39.77 -32.20 -14.09
CA SER A 715 -41.10 -32.77 -13.83
C SER A 715 -42.14 -31.78 -13.30
N ASP A 716 -41.69 -30.66 -12.72
CA ASP A 716 -42.56 -29.67 -12.09
C ASP A 716 -42.26 -28.20 -12.50
N ASN A 717 -41.15 -27.91 -13.22
CA ASN A 717 -40.76 -26.54 -13.55
C ASN A 717 -40.19 -26.40 -14.97
N GLU A 718 -40.51 -25.29 -15.63
CA GLU A 718 -39.90 -24.86 -16.89
C GLU A 718 -39.00 -23.64 -16.61
N TYR A 719 -37.71 -23.70 -16.91
CA TYR A 719 -36.79 -22.57 -16.72
C TYR A 719 -35.77 -22.45 -17.87
N TYR A 720 -35.19 -21.27 -17.99
CA TYR A 720 -34.09 -21.00 -18.87
C TYR A 720 -32.78 -20.89 -18.05
N THR A 721 -31.68 -21.28 -18.68
CA THR A 721 -30.33 -21.12 -18.07
C THR A 721 -29.53 -20.09 -18.84
N TYR A 722 -28.85 -19.18 -18.11
CA TYR A 722 -28.06 -18.09 -18.67
C TYR A 722 -26.69 -18.00 -18.01
N ASN A 723 -25.70 -17.48 -18.75
CA ASN A 723 -24.52 -16.92 -18.13
C ASN A 723 -24.83 -15.46 -17.78
N ALA A 724 -24.54 -15.06 -16.57
CA ALA A 724 -24.91 -13.77 -16.04
C ALA A 724 -23.79 -13.20 -15.16
N VAL A 725 -23.81 -11.90 -14.92
CA VAL A 725 -23.10 -11.34 -13.76
C VAL A 725 -24.10 -11.21 -12.64
N VAL A 726 -23.81 -11.84 -11.52
CA VAL A 726 -24.62 -11.76 -10.30
C VAL A 726 -23.68 -11.25 -9.19
N ASP A 727 -24.02 -10.13 -8.59
CA ASP A 727 -23.24 -9.49 -7.52
C ASP A 727 -21.74 -9.39 -7.85
N GLY A 728 -21.45 -8.87 -9.03
CA GLY A 728 -20.08 -8.64 -9.50
C GLY A 728 -19.27 -9.89 -9.82
N LYS A 729 -19.92 -11.06 -9.93
CA LYS A 729 -19.27 -12.32 -10.34
C LYS A 729 -19.93 -12.89 -11.59
N ILE A 730 -19.13 -13.42 -12.50
CA ILE A 730 -19.63 -14.16 -13.66
C ILE A 730 -20.09 -15.53 -13.17
N VAL A 731 -21.38 -15.82 -13.36
CA VAL A 731 -22.02 -17.07 -12.94
C VAL A 731 -22.60 -17.76 -14.17
N GLU A 732 -22.21 -19.01 -14.38
CA GLU A 732 -22.72 -19.85 -15.46
C GLU A 732 -23.99 -20.59 -15.01
N GLY A 733 -24.94 -20.74 -15.91
CA GLY A 733 -26.11 -21.59 -15.70
C GLY A 733 -27.13 -21.02 -14.69
N VAL A 734 -27.22 -19.70 -14.53
CA VAL A 734 -28.25 -19.05 -13.72
C VAL A 734 -29.62 -19.45 -14.24
N LYS A 735 -30.46 -20.04 -13.39
CA LYS A 735 -31.80 -20.55 -13.74
C LYS A 735 -32.82 -19.44 -13.56
N VAL A 736 -33.64 -19.20 -14.59
CA VAL A 736 -34.75 -18.24 -14.53
C VAL A 736 -36.03 -18.92 -14.98
N ASP A 737 -37.06 -18.89 -14.14
CA ASP A 737 -38.36 -19.47 -14.43
C ASP A 737 -38.92 -18.93 -15.76
N ALA A 738 -39.51 -19.82 -16.56
CA ALA A 738 -40.05 -19.46 -17.87
C ALA A 738 -41.18 -18.43 -17.82
N SER A 739 -41.91 -18.36 -16.72
CA SER A 739 -43.01 -17.39 -16.48
C SER A 739 -42.51 -15.99 -16.20
N VAL A 740 -41.26 -15.81 -15.74
CA VAL A 740 -40.67 -14.48 -15.45
C VAL A 740 -40.67 -13.65 -16.72
N LYS A 741 -41.38 -12.54 -16.71
CA LYS A 741 -41.49 -11.63 -17.84
C LYS A 741 -40.27 -10.69 -17.83
N ILE A 742 -39.35 -10.92 -18.76
CA ILE A 742 -38.20 -10.04 -18.99
C ILE A 742 -38.40 -9.36 -20.36
N ASN A 743 -38.39 -8.02 -20.37
CA ASN A 743 -38.38 -7.25 -21.60
C ASN A 743 -37.11 -7.63 -22.39
N ASN A 744 -37.20 -7.61 -23.73
CA ASN A 744 -36.10 -7.96 -24.64
C ASN A 744 -35.72 -9.47 -24.69
N ARG A 745 -36.45 -10.37 -24.00
CA ARG A 745 -36.30 -11.82 -24.20
C ARG A 745 -36.97 -12.25 -25.49
N THR A 746 -36.20 -12.87 -26.36
CA THR A 746 -36.70 -13.42 -27.65
C THR A 746 -37.51 -14.70 -27.45
N SER A 747 -38.22 -15.13 -28.48
CA SER A 747 -38.99 -16.39 -28.42
C SER A 747 -38.10 -17.63 -28.21
N ASN A 748 -36.78 -17.52 -28.50
CA ASN A 748 -35.81 -18.58 -28.28
C ASN A 748 -35.20 -18.54 -26.89
N GLY A 749 -35.57 -17.52 -26.05
CA GLY A 749 -35.11 -17.36 -24.71
C GLY A 749 -33.83 -16.49 -24.55
N SER A 750 -33.10 -16.17 -25.62
CA SER A 750 -31.97 -15.21 -25.59
C SER A 750 -32.44 -13.77 -25.45
N PHE A 751 -31.53 -12.84 -25.15
CA PHE A 751 -31.83 -11.42 -25.05
C PHE A 751 -31.45 -10.68 -26.32
N SER A 752 -32.33 -9.77 -26.79
CA SER A 752 -32.05 -8.91 -27.95
C SER A 752 -31.20 -7.68 -27.61
N SER A 753 -30.97 -7.41 -26.35
CA SER A 753 -30.09 -6.36 -25.81
C SER A 753 -29.67 -6.69 -24.39
N ASN A 754 -28.60 -6.08 -23.90
CA ASN A 754 -28.21 -6.18 -22.51
C ASN A 754 -29.33 -5.74 -21.57
N VAL A 755 -29.52 -6.46 -20.48
CA VAL A 755 -30.52 -6.13 -19.44
C VAL A 755 -29.89 -6.26 -18.07
N VAL A 756 -30.27 -5.33 -17.20
CA VAL A 756 -29.79 -5.27 -15.81
C VAL A 756 -30.96 -5.12 -14.86
N PHE A 757 -30.87 -5.84 -13.74
CA PHE A 757 -31.87 -5.89 -12.70
C PHE A 757 -31.21 -5.68 -11.33
N THR A 758 -32.03 -5.34 -10.34
CA THR A 758 -31.66 -5.35 -8.93
C THR A 758 -32.59 -6.32 -8.21
N GLY A 759 -32.02 -7.18 -7.40
CA GLY A 759 -32.80 -8.18 -6.68
C GLY A 759 -33.47 -9.26 -7.54
N ALA A 760 -33.48 -10.44 -7.00
CA ALA A 760 -34.21 -11.57 -7.58
C ALA A 760 -34.94 -12.35 -6.51
N ASP A 761 -36.15 -12.79 -6.83
CA ASP A 761 -36.85 -13.80 -6.04
C ASP A 761 -36.36 -15.16 -6.46
N TYR A 762 -36.06 -16.03 -5.50
CA TYR A 762 -35.59 -17.38 -5.77
C TYR A 762 -36.53 -18.41 -5.13
N ASP A 763 -36.84 -19.46 -5.88
CA ASP A 763 -37.46 -20.67 -5.37
C ASP A 763 -36.57 -21.85 -5.80
N ASP A 764 -36.08 -22.62 -4.82
CA ASP A 764 -35.14 -23.73 -5.01
C ASP A 764 -33.99 -23.43 -6.01
N GLY A 765 -33.40 -22.25 -5.93
CA GLY A 765 -32.30 -21.80 -6.78
C GLY A 765 -32.68 -21.39 -8.21
N VAL A 766 -33.97 -21.25 -8.47
CA VAL A 766 -34.53 -20.71 -9.71
C VAL A 766 -35.05 -19.29 -9.45
N ILE A 767 -34.67 -18.33 -10.29
CA ILE A 767 -35.19 -16.97 -10.23
C ILE A 767 -36.67 -16.97 -10.67
N THR A 768 -37.55 -16.59 -9.78
CA THR A 768 -39.01 -16.51 -10.01
C THR A 768 -39.51 -15.06 -10.16
N GLY A 769 -38.68 -14.07 -9.82
CA GLY A 769 -38.94 -12.65 -9.98
C GLY A 769 -37.68 -11.86 -10.17
N LEU A 770 -37.76 -10.69 -10.82
CA LEU A 770 -36.66 -9.75 -11.03
C LEU A 770 -37.15 -8.30 -10.88
N ASP A 771 -36.46 -7.50 -10.10
CA ASP A 771 -36.77 -6.10 -9.87
C ASP A 771 -36.06 -5.18 -10.86
N SER A 772 -36.75 -4.14 -11.33
CA SER A 772 -36.18 -3.13 -12.22
C SER A 772 -35.23 -2.19 -11.46
N LEU A 773 -34.07 -1.93 -12.03
CA LEU A 773 -33.07 -1.03 -11.50
C LEU A 773 -33.29 0.40 -12.03
N SER A 774 -33.53 1.36 -11.13
CA SER A 774 -33.86 2.74 -11.49
C SER A 774 -32.64 3.65 -11.75
N ASN A 775 -31.49 3.28 -11.20
CA ASN A 775 -30.21 4.02 -11.29
C ASN A 775 -29.26 3.44 -12.33
N SER A 776 -29.81 2.79 -13.35
CA SER A 776 -29.05 2.22 -14.48
C SER A 776 -29.41 2.91 -15.79
N GLY A 777 -28.55 2.77 -16.77
CA GLY A 777 -28.79 3.26 -18.12
C GLY A 777 -28.01 2.48 -19.16
N THR A 778 -28.43 2.60 -20.41
CA THR A 778 -27.72 2.05 -21.56
C THR A 778 -27.54 3.16 -22.58
N VAL A 779 -26.29 3.36 -23.05
CA VAL A 779 -25.90 4.37 -24.04
C VAL A 779 -25.00 3.77 -25.09
N THR A 780 -24.87 4.44 -26.22
CA THR A 780 -23.90 4.08 -27.25
C THR A 780 -22.74 5.06 -27.19
N GLY A 781 -21.52 4.54 -27.21
CA GLY A 781 -20.27 5.27 -27.17
C GLY A 781 -19.68 5.48 -25.77
N ILE A 782 -18.36 5.30 -25.69
CA ILE A 782 -17.58 5.46 -24.47
C ILE A 782 -16.19 6.00 -24.79
N ASN A 783 -15.65 6.82 -23.89
CA ASN A 783 -14.26 7.26 -23.90
C ASN A 783 -13.70 7.33 -22.49
N LYS A 784 -12.46 6.88 -22.33
CA LYS A 784 -11.74 7.01 -21.07
C LYS A 784 -11.03 8.36 -21.00
N VAL A 785 -11.33 9.17 -20.00
CA VAL A 785 -10.65 10.44 -19.74
C VAL A 785 -9.33 10.20 -19.01
N ASN A 786 -9.41 9.42 -17.93
CA ASN A 786 -8.27 8.94 -17.12
C ASN A 786 -8.68 7.61 -16.46
N ASN A 787 -7.91 7.12 -15.48
CA ASN A 787 -8.25 5.85 -14.82
C ASN A 787 -9.44 5.93 -13.85
N GLU A 788 -9.94 7.14 -13.56
CA GLU A 788 -11.03 7.39 -12.61
C GLU A 788 -12.29 7.94 -13.28
N ASN A 789 -12.20 8.40 -14.53
CA ASN A 789 -13.30 9.08 -15.19
C ASN A 789 -13.52 8.56 -16.60
N VAL A 790 -14.81 8.33 -16.93
CA VAL A 790 -15.26 7.94 -18.26
C VAL A 790 -16.32 8.90 -18.79
N VAL A 791 -16.36 9.07 -20.11
CA VAL A 791 -17.43 9.79 -20.83
C VAL A 791 -18.31 8.73 -21.47
N LEU A 792 -19.58 8.71 -21.07
CA LEU A 792 -20.60 7.84 -21.63
C LEU A 792 -21.41 8.61 -22.68
N GLY A 793 -21.89 7.92 -23.72
CA GLY A 793 -22.59 8.53 -24.86
C GLY A 793 -21.65 9.25 -25.81
N TYR A 794 -20.38 8.89 -25.85
CA TYR A 794 -19.37 9.51 -26.69
C TYR A 794 -19.75 9.44 -28.19
N GLY A 795 -19.63 10.60 -28.88
CA GLY A 795 -20.01 10.70 -30.28
C GLY A 795 -21.52 10.86 -30.55
N SER A 796 -22.38 10.70 -29.54
CA SER A 796 -23.84 10.81 -29.69
C SER A 796 -24.38 12.25 -29.64
N GLY A 797 -23.57 13.22 -29.21
CA GLY A 797 -23.98 14.60 -28.91
C GLY A 797 -24.70 14.76 -27.57
N SER A 798 -24.79 13.71 -26.74
CA SER A 798 -25.35 13.71 -25.39
C SER A 798 -24.37 13.06 -24.41
N GLU A 799 -23.16 13.60 -24.39
CA GLU A 799 -22.05 13.08 -23.59
C GLU A 799 -22.20 13.46 -22.11
N SER A 800 -21.96 12.51 -21.23
CA SER A 800 -21.90 12.71 -19.77
C SER A 800 -20.64 12.10 -19.19
N THR A 801 -19.94 12.86 -18.35
CA THR A 801 -18.75 12.38 -17.64
C THR A 801 -19.16 11.86 -16.27
N TYR A 802 -18.69 10.67 -15.94
CA TYR A 802 -18.91 10.02 -14.67
C TYR A 802 -17.58 9.65 -14.03
N VAL A 803 -17.52 9.76 -12.71
CA VAL A 803 -16.48 9.17 -11.87
C VAL A 803 -16.78 7.67 -11.77
N VAL A 804 -15.76 6.87 -11.87
CA VAL A 804 -15.82 5.42 -11.64
C VAL A 804 -15.40 5.19 -10.19
N ALA A 805 -16.24 4.53 -9.39
CA ALA A 805 -15.92 4.21 -8.01
C ALA A 805 -14.68 3.31 -7.92
N ASP A 806 -13.91 3.41 -6.85
CA ASP A 806 -12.65 2.67 -6.67
C ASP A 806 -12.84 1.15 -6.69
N ASP A 807 -14.00 0.68 -6.23
CA ASP A 807 -14.42 -0.72 -6.18
C ASP A 807 -15.35 -1.12 -7.34
N ALA A 808 -15.50 -0.25 -8.35
CA ALA A 808 -16.39 -0.47 -9.49
C ALA A 808 -16.06 -1.78 -10.24
N LYS A 809 -17.10 -2.54 -10.57
CA LYS A 809 -16.99 -3.77 -11.35
C LYS A 809 -17.17 -3.48 -12.83
N ILE A 810 -16.17 -3.87 -13.64
CA ILE A 810 -16.14 -3.59 -15.07
C ILE A 810 -16.11 -4.89 -15.85
N PHE A 811 -17.03 -5.03 -16.78
CA PHE A 811 -17.16 -6.20 -17.63
C PHE A 811 -17.16 -5.81 -19.09
N PHE A 812 -16.56 -6.63 -19.92
CA PHE A 812 -16.59 -6.52 -21.36
C PHE A 812 -17.40 -7.68 -21.95
N ILE A 813 -18.24 -7.36 -22.90
CA ILE A 813 -19.09 -8.31 -23.61
C ILE A 813 -18.65 -8.29 -25.06
N ASP A 814 -18.34 -9.44 -25.60
CA ASP A 814 -18.02 -9.58 -27.03
C ASP A 814 -19.27 -9.84 -27.89
N ASP A 815 -19.08 -10.04 -29.20
CA ASP A 815 -20.13 -10.13 -30.21
C ASP A 815 -20.98 -11.41 -30.08
N ASP A 816 -20.55 -12.41 -29.30
CA ASP A 816 -21.32 -13.63 -29.04
C ASP A 816 -21.95 -13.65 -27.64
N GLY A 817 -21.84 -12.54 -26.88
CA GLY A 817 -22.39 -12.40 -25.53
C GLY A 817 -21.52 -13.02 -24.44
N THR A 818 -20.26 -13.39 -24.73
CA THR A 818 -19.33 -13.86 -23.71
C THR A 818 -18.90 -12.68 -22.83
N ILE A 819 -18.96 -12.87 -21.51
CA ILE A 819 -18.65 -11.84 -20.50
C ILE A 819 -17.25 -12.09 -19.95
N THR A 820 -16.45 -11.03 -19.90
CA THR A 820 -15.11 -11.05 -19.30
C THR A 820 -14.94 -9.91 -18.31
N GLU A 821 -14.28 -10.14 -17.18
CA GLU A 821 -13.96 -9.11 -16.21
C GLU A 821 -12.78 -8.26 -16.70
N GLY A 822 -12.80 -6.96 -16.42
CA GLY A 822 -11.76 -6.02 -16.83
C GLY A 822 -11.60 -4.84 -15.89
N ALA A 823 -10.85 -3.84 -16.33
CA ALA A 823 -10.59 -2.61 -15.59
C ALA A 823 -10.79 -1.37 -16.45
N VAL A 824 -10.89 -0.20 -15.83
CA VAL A 824 -11.00 1.11 -16.55
C VAL A 824 -9.87 1.28 -17.55
N SER A 825 -8.66 0.78 -17.23
CA SER A 825 -7.51 0.84 -18.14
C SER A 825 -7.74 0.13 -19.49
N ASN A 826 -8.63 -0.87 -19.53
CA ASN A 826 -8.97 -1.65 -20.72
C ASN A 826 -10.01 -0.96 -21.62
N ILE A 827 -10.66 0.10 -21.15
CA ILE A 827 -11.65 0.85 -21.94
C ILE A 827 -10.94 1.57 -23.08
N ARG A 828 -11.42 1.36 -24.30
CA ARG A 828 -11.00 2.06 -25.51
C ARG A 828 -12.00 3.17 -25.85
N ARG A 829 -11.56 4.15 -26.60
CA ARG A 829 -12.46 5.15 -27.21
C ARG A 829 -13.27 4.47 -28.31
N SER A 830 -14.58 4.56 -28.20
CA SER A 830 -15.50 4.02 -29.19
C SER A 830 -16.78 4.87 -29.22
N ASP A 831 -17.30 5.12 -30.39
CA ASP A 831 -18.61 5.77 -30.61
C ASP A 831 -19.71 4.74 -30.95
N GLU A 832 -19.37 3.47 -31.05
CA GLU A 832 -20.27 2.37 -31.41
C GLU A 832 -20.49 1.35 -30.26
N ASP A 833 -19.58 1.24 -29.31
CA ASP A 833 -19.72 0.30 -28.18
C ASP A 833 -21.01 0.60 -27.40
N VAL A 834 -21.80 -0.41 -27.10
CA VAL A 834 -23.01 -0.28 -26.26
C VAL A 834 -22.63 -0.49 -24.80
N VAL A 835 -22.93 0.51 -23.99
CA VAL A 835 -22.53 0.54 -22.58
C VAL A 835 -23.75 0.54 -21.68
N THR A 836 -23.86 -0.47 -20.85
CA THR A 836 -24.83 -0.51 -19.76
C THR A 836 -24.11 -0.20 -18.45
N TYR A 837 -24.65 0.70 -17.65
CA TYR A 837 -24.02 1.14 -16.40
C TYR A 837 -25.03 1.20 -15.25
N VAL A 838 -24.50 1.07 -14.05
CA VAL A 838 -25.22 1.27 -12.79
C VAL A 838 -24.51 2.34 -11.99
N LEU A 839 -25.27 3.25 -11.40
CA LEU A 839 -24.77 4.33 -10.55
C LEU A 839 -25.12 4.05 -9.10
N GLU A 840 -24.14 4.29 -8.23
CA GLU A 840 -24.32 4.37 -6.78
C GLU A 840 -23.73 5.70 -6.32
N ASP A 841 -24.50 6.47 -5.55
CA ASP A 841 -24.12 7.84 -5.13
C ASP A 841 -23.64 8.77 -6.26
N GLY A 842 -24.13 8.53 -7.47
CA GLY A 842 -23.78 9.31 -8.67
C GLY A 842 -22.47 8.91 -9.35
N GLN A 843 -21.78 7.89 -8.84
CA GLN A 843 -20.59 7.28 -9.44
C GLN A 843 -20.94 5.95 -10.10
N ILE A 844 -20.13 5.49 -11.03
CA ILE A 844 -20.31 4.18 -11.65
C ILE A 844 -19.84 3.11 -10.70
N SER A 845 -20.77 2.24 -10.27
CA SER A 845 -20.49 1.03 -9.49
C SER A 845 -20.37 -0.22 -10.38
N TYR A 846 -21.11 -0.28 -11.50
CA TYR A 846 -20.99 -1.32 -12.51
C TYR A 846 -20.93 -0.73 -13.91
N LEU A 847 -20.07 -1.27 -14.75
CA LEU A 847 -19.92 -0.91 -16.14
C LEU A 847 -19.82 -2.15 -17.02
N PHE A 848 -20.76 -2.30 -17.92
CA PHE A 848 -20.82 -3.40 -18.88
C PHE A 848 -20.63 -2.82 -20.27
N VAL A 849 -19.50 -3.11 -20.92
CA VAL A 849 -19.10 -2.57 -22.20
C VAL A 849 -19.22 -3.66 -23.26
N GLN A 850 -20.26 -3.57 -24.06
CA GLN A 850 -20.42 -4.43 -25.23
C GLN A 850 -19.58 -3.81 -26.35
N GLN A 851 -18.48 -4.47 -26.69
CA GLN A 851 -17.54 -4.00 -27.69
C GLN A 851 -18.03 -4.31 -29.10
N TYR A 852 -18.24 -3.27 -29.88
CA TYR A 852 -18.46 -3.40 -31.29
C TYR A 852 -17.10 -3.57 -31.99
N PHE A 853 -16.93 -4.69 -32.67
CA PHE A 853 -15.84 -4.89 -33.60
C PHE A 853 -16.38 -4.51 -34.99
N GLU A 854 -15.96 -3.36 -35.55
CA GLU A 854 -16.27 -3.05 -36.95
C GLU A 854 -15.89 -4.24 -37.83
N ASP A 855 -16.89 -4.91 -38.36
CA ASP A 855 -16.71 -5.64 -39.62
C ASP A 855 -16.41 -4.59 -40.70
N ASN A 856 -15.13 -4.30 -40.96
CA ASN A 856 -14.69 -3.57 -42.11
C ASN A 856 -15.00 -4.41 -43.38
N ASP A 857 -16.27 -4.54 -43.70
CA ASP A 857 -16.75 -5.11 -44.97
C ASP A 857 -17.74 -4.18 -45.64
N GLN A 858 -17.17 -3.17 -46.32
CA GLN A 858 -17.84 -2.61 -47.49
C GLN A 858 -17.48 -3.48 -48.71
N SER A 859 -18.47 -4.30 -49.10
CA SER A 859 -18.57 -4.98 -50.36
C SER A 859 -17.68 -6.22 -50.65
N SER A 860 -18.20 -7.35 -50.45
CA SER A 860 -18.52 -8.41 -51.45
C SER A 860 -18.58 -9.75 -50.73
N SER A 861 -19.64 -10.51 -51.10
CA SER A 861 -19.91 -11.89 -50.76
C SER A 861 -18.65 -12.78 -50.74
N GLY A 862 -18.12 -13.07 -49.53
CA GLY A 862 -17.07 -14.03 -49.34
C GLY A 862 -17.00 -14.34 -47.84
N GLY A 863 -17.47 -15.54 -47.45
CA GLY A 863 -17.55 -15.95 -46.05
C GLY A 863 -16.28 -15.76 -45.30
N ARG A 864 -16.44 -15.34 -44.03
CA ARG A 864 -15.37 -15.28 -43.00
C ARG A 864 -14.66 -16.62 -42.95
N GLN A 865 -13.39 -16.70 -43.35
CA GLN A 865 -12.59 -17.91 -43.13
C GLN A 865 -12.05 -17.81 -41.72
N GLU A 866 -12.54 -18.65 -40.85
CA GLU A 866 -11.98 -18.83 -39.49
C GLU A 866 -10.56 -19.39 -39.62
N LEU A 867 -9.70 -18.99 -38.65
CA LEU A 867 -8.35 -19.56 -38.53
C LEU A 867 -8.46 -21.08 -38.41
N THR A 868 -7.94 -21.81 -39.37
CA THR A 868 -8.15 -23.27 -39.45
C THR A 868 -7.10 -24.08 -38.72
N SER A 869 -5.89 -23.57 -38.54
CA SER A 869 -4.83 -24.20 -37.74
C SER A 869 -3.63 -23.30 -37.57
N ILE A 870 -2.81 -23.61 -36.54
CA ILE A 870 -1.45 -23.11 -36.36
C ILE A 870 -0.50 -24.25 -36.72
N THR A 871 0.44 -24.05 -37.65
CA THR A 871 1.41 -25.07 -38.06
C THR A 871 2.83 -24.53 -38.03
N GLY A 872 3.82 -25.42 -38.01
CA GLY A 872 5.24 -25.06 -38.13
C GLY A 872 5.78 -24.22 -36.97
N ALA A 873 5.21 -24.32 -35.76
CA ALA A 873 5.75 -23.62 -34.60
C ALA A 873 7.14 -24.16 -34.26
N THR A 874 8.16 -23.37 -34.52
CA THR A 874 9.57 -23.72 -34.26
C THR A 874 10.27 -22.55 -33.59
N TYR A 875 11.04 -22.84 -32.55
CA TYR A 875 11.82 -21.84 -31.83
C TYR A 875 13.29 -21.90 -32.21
N ALA A 876 13.86 -20.74 -32.53
CA ALA A 876 15.30 -20.52 -32.70
C ALA A 876 15.64 -19.19 -32.02
N ASN A 877 16.23 -19.26 -30.83
CA ASN A 877 16.54 -18.11 -29.95
C ASN A 877 17.06 -16.90 -30.74
N PRO A 878 16.46 -15.69 -30.61
CA PRO A 878 15.34 -15.35 -29.77
C PRO A 878 13.96 -15.41 -30.48
N ASN A 879 13.85 -16.07 -31.62
CA ASN A 879 12.68 -15.97 -32.50
C ASN A 879 11.84 -17.25 -32.52
N LEU A 880 10.53 -17.09 -32.50
CA LEU A 880 9.52 -18.13 -32.72
C LEU A 880 8.92 -17.95 -34.11
N THR A 881 9.06 -18.93 -34.98
CA THR A 881 8.42 -18.96 -36.30
C THR A 881 7.19 -19.85 -36.26
N LEU A 882 6.07 -19.36 -36.79
CA LEU A 882 4.82 -20.11 -36.91
C LEU A 882 4.04 -19.70 -38.15
N THR A 883 3.13 -20.54 -38.62
CA THR A 883 2.23 -20.26 -39.72
C THR A 883 0.79 -20.36 -39.26
N LEU A 884 0.04 -19.27 -39.39
CA LEU A 884 -1.41 -19.20 -39.19
C LEU A 884 -2.11 -19.51 -40.52
N ASN A 885 -2.96 -20.53 -40.55
CA ASN A 885 -3.73 -20.94 -41.73
C ASN A 885 -5.17 -20.49 -41.58
N GLY A 886 -5.80 -20.04 -42.68
CA GLY A 886 -7.11 -19.41 -42.64
C GLY A 886 -7.07 -17.92 -42.40
N THR A 887 -5.90 -17.26 -42.64
CA THR A 887 -5.76 -15.80 -42.40
C THR A 887 -6.35 -14.97 -43.54
N ASN A 888 -6.92 -13.81 -43.15
CA ASN A 888 -7.39 -12.79 -44.09
C ASN A 888 -6.37 -11.66 -44.24
N ALA A 889 -6.24 -11.11 -45.41
CA ALA A 889 -5.30 -10.02 -45.69
C ALA A 889 -5.60 -8.78 -44.84
N GLY A 890 -4.56 -8.27 -44.16
CA GLY A 890 -4.67 -7.08 -43.31
C GLY A 890 -5.31 -7.29 -41.95
N GLN A 891 -5.90 -8.46 -41.67
CA GLN A 891 -6.48 -8.75 -40.36
C GLN A 891 -5.38 -9.01 -39.32
N ASN A 892 -5.55 -8.50 -38.11
CA ASN A 892 -4.65 -8.74 -36.99
C ASN A 892 -5.09 -9.95 -36.17
N TYR A 893 -4.15 -10.87 -35.95
CA TYR A 893 -4.34 -12.08 -35.15
C TYR A 893 -3.50 -12.00 -33.88
N LYS A 894 -4.14 -12.18 -32.76
CA LYS A 894 -3.50 -12.14 -31.45
C LYS A 894 -2.98 -13.54 -31.10
N VAL A 895 -1.66 -13.70 -31.09
CA VAL A 895 -0.99 -14.96 -30.76
C VAL A 895 -0.48 -14.93 -29.33
N THR A 896 -0.98 -15.79 -28.47
CA THR A 896 -0.56 -15.90 -27.07
C THR A 896 0.43 -17.05 -26.90
N LEU A 897 1.58 -16.76 -26.31
CA LEU A 897 2.61 -17.72 -25.94
C LEU A 897 2.43 -18.15 -24.49
N LYS A 898 2.37 -19.46 -24.27
CA LYS A 898 2.19 -20.06 -22.93
C LYS A 898 3.26 -21.11 -22.65
N MET A 899 3.59 -21.28 -21.37
CA MET A 899 4.44 -22.34 -20.86
C MET A 899 3.61 -23.29 -20.01
N ILE A 900 3.73 -24.57 -20.19
CA ILE A 900 3.03 -25.62 -19.43
C ILE A 900 4.05 -26.52 -18.77
N VAL A 901 4.10 -26.52 -17.43
CA VAL A 901 4.99 -27.37 -16.62
C VAL A 901 4.17 -28.04 -15.53
N ALA A 902 4.25 -29.34 -15.42
CA ALA A 902 3.52 -30.13 -14.40
C ALA A 902 2.00 -29.82 -14.35
N GLY A 903 1.39 -29.52 -15.50
CA GLY A 903 -0.05 -29.21 -15.62
C GLY A 903 -0.41 -27.75 -15.29
N VAL A 904 0.55 -26.93 -14.87
CA VAL A 904 0.34 -25.49 -14.63
C VAL A 904 0.65 -24.72 -15.90
N THR A 905 -0.29 -23.90 -16.36
CA THR A 905 -0.15 -23.05 -17.54
C THR A 905 0.19 -21.62 -17.12
N THR A 906 1.29 -21.07 -17.63
CA THR A 906 1.72 -19.68 -17.42
C THR A 906 1.77 -18.95 -18.75
N GLU A 907 1.09 -17.82 -18.88
CA GLU A 907 1.18 -16.97 -20.05
C GLU A 907 2.50 -16.17 -20.01
N LEU A 908 3.25 -16.20 -21.13
CA LEU A 908 4.55 -15.53 -21.26
C LEU A 908 4.47 -14.23 -22.06
N GLY A 909 3.45 -14.07 -22.87
CA GLY A 909 3.25 -12.86 -23.67
C GLY A 909 2.29 -13.05 -24.81
N THR A 910 1.85 -11.92 -25.37
CA THR A 910 0.94 -11.85 -26.50
C THR A 910 1.55 -11.03 -27.63
N TYR A 911 1.41 -11.50 -28.86
CA TYR A 911 2.00 -10.95 -30.06
C TYR A 911 0.94 -10.75 -31.14
N THR A 912 1.05 -9.70 -31.94
CA THR A 912 0.12 -9.44 -33.05
C THR A 912 0.74 -9.88 -34.36
N VAL A 913 0.01 -10.66 -35.15
CA VAL A 913 0.37 -11.10 -36.48
C VAL A 913 -0.65 -10.55 -37.48
N THR A 914 -0.22 -9.79 -38.48
CA THR A 914 -1.11 -9.26 -39.51
C THR A 914 -1.16 -10.21 -40.72
N GLY A 915 -2.35 -10.56 -41.16
CA GLY A 915 -2.56 -11.44 -42.32
C GLY A 915 -1.93 -10.89 -43.60
N ALA A 916 -1.22 -11.76 -44.33
CA ALA A 916 -0.50 -11.38 -45.53
C ALA A 916 -1.47 -11.11 -46.71
N THR A 917 -1.20 -10.09 -47.49
CA THR A 917 -2.05 -9.70 -48.62
C THR A 917 -2.07 -10.77 -49.74
N GLY A 918 -3.25 -11.26 -50.07
CA GLY A 918 -3.44 -12.25 -51.13
C GLY A 918 -3.11 -13.71 -50.75
N ALA A 919 -2.90 -14.01 -49.49
CA ALA A 919 -2.63 -15.39 -48.99
C ALA A 919 -3.66 -15.82 -47.96
N THR A 920 -4.02 -17.12 -48.02
CA THR A 920 -4.89 -17.76 -47.01
C THR A 920 -4.11 -18.33 -45.81
N SER A 921 -2.81 -18.07 -45.77
CA SER A 921 -1.94 -18.41 -44.64
C SER A 921 -0.86 -17.34 -44.44
N THR A 922 -0.48 -17.08 -43.23
CA THR A 922 0.55 -16.11 -42.86
C THR A 922 1.60 -16.74 -42.00
N THR A 923 2.86 -16.70 -42.45
CA THR A 923 4.00 -17.10 -41.64
C THR A 923 4.56 -15.89 -40.92
N ALA A 924 4.66 -15.97 -39.62
CA ALA A 924 5.17 -14.91 -38.76
C ALA A 924 6.44 -15.36 -38.01
N VAL A 925 7.33 -14.43 -37.78
CA VAL A 925 8.49 -14.58 -36.90
C VAL A 925 8.28 -13.62 -35.73
N LEU A 926 8.08 -14.17 -34.55
CA LEU A 926 7.84 -13.41 -33.32
C LEU A 926 9.14 -13.35 -32.49
N SER A 927 9.54 -12.16 -32.07
CA SER A 927 10.69 -12.00 -31.18
C SER A 927 10.22 -12.22 -29.74
N VAL A 928 10.34 -13.45 -29.25
CA VAL A 928 9.83 -13.88 -27.93
C VAL A 928 10.88 -13.88 -26.83
N GLY A 929 12.11 -13.48 -27.15
CA GLY A 929 13.23 -13.51 -26.21
C GLY A 929 13.80 -14.93 -26.00
N THR A 930 14.64 -15.08 -25.00
CA THR A 930 15.29 -16.35 -24.68
C THR A 930 14.35 -17.21 -23.81
N LEU A 931 13.87 -18.31 -24.39
CA LEU A 931 13.05 -19.30 -23.66
C LEU A 931 13.97 -20.34 -23.00
N ALA A 932 13.66 -20.67 -21.74
CA ALA A 932 14.42 -21.67 -21.00
C ALA A 932 14.07 -23.10 -21.48
N SER A 933 15.04 -24.03 -21.49
CA SER A 933 14.75 -25.44 -21.78
C SER A 933 14.02 -26.06 -20.59
N ILE A 934 12.75 -26.44 -20.80
CA ILE A 934 11.85 -27.06 -19.78
C ILE A 934 11.55 -28.53 -20.09
N ALA A 935 12.11 -29.07 -21.17
CA ALA A 935 11.87 -30.45 -21.59
C ALA A 935 12.23 -31.50 -20.52
N ALA A 936 13.31 -31.23 -19.75
CA ALA A 936 13.74 -32.12 -18.66
C ALA A 936 12.71 -32.21 -17.50
N SER A 937 11.83 -31.22 -17.38
CA SER A 937 10.73 -31.13 -16.40
C SER A 937 9.39 -31.61 -16.96
N GLY A 938 9.37 -32.22 -18.16
CA GLY A 938 8.15 -32.58 -18.85
C GLY A 938 7.32 -31.38 -19.33
N GLY A 939 7.94 -30.19 -19.42
CA GLY A 939 7.29 -28.96 -19.85
C GLY A 939 7.27 -28.78 -21.36
N ILE A 940 6.25 -28.09 -21.86
CA ILE A 940 6.08 -27.71 -23.28
C ILE A 940 5.72 -26.25 -23.37
N TYR A 941 6.05 -25.64 -24.51
CA TYR A 941 5.52 -24.35 -24.90
C TYR A 941 4.34 -24.52 -25.85
N MET A 942 3.35 -23.66 -25.71
CA MET A 942 2.15 -23.64 -26.54
C MET A 942 1.89 -22.24 -27.06
N VAL A 943 1.55 -22.12 -28.32
CA VAL A 943 0.99 -20.90 -28.91
C VAL A 943 -0.48 -21.13 -29.19
N SER A 944 -1.30 -20.13 -28.89
CA SER A 944 -2.74 -20.15 -29.16
C SER A 944 -3.18 -18.88 -29.88
N CYS A 945 -4.12 -19.05 -30.82
CA CYS A 945 -4.71 -17.95 -31.58
C CYS A 945 -6.04 -18.41 -32.18
N GLY A 946 -7.13 -17.64 -31.96
CA GLY A 946 -8.45 -17.92 -32.54
C GLY A 946 -8.95 -19.35 -32.25
N GLY A 947 -8.80 -19.85 -31.02
CA GLY A 947 -9.17 -21.20 -30.62
C GLY A 947 -8.22 -22.31 -31.09
N GLN A 948 -7.25 -22.00 -31.97
CA GLN A 948 -6.26 -22.97 -32.49
C GLN A 948 -4.98 -22.95 -31.62
N ASN A 949 -4.37 -24.13 -31.45
CA ASN A 949 -3.18 -24.32 -30.63
C ASN A 949 -2.09 -25.08 -31.37
N ALA A 950 -0.82 -24.75 -31.13
CA ALA A 950 0.33 -25.54 -31.55
C ALA A 950 1.37 -25.58 -30.42
N THR A 951 2.02 -26.71 -30.26
CA THR A 951 3.05 -26.91 -29.23
C THR A 951 4.42 -27.00 -29.86
N PHE A 952 5.45 -26.60 -29.12
CA PHE A 952 6.87 -26.71 -29.52
C PHE A 952 7.75 -26.87 -28.29
N THR A 953 9.00 -27.23 -28.50
CA THR A 953 10.05 -27.26 -27.47
C THR A 953 11.07 -26.18 -27.73
N ALA A 954 11.60 -25.53 -26.69
CA ALA A 954 12.65 -24.53 -26.78
C ALA A 954 14.02 -25.11 -26.40
#